data_6f2080c925bedf900f298463c90b280b
#
_entry.id   6f2080c925bedf900f298463c90b280b
#
_cell.length_a   1.000
_cell.length_b   1.000
_cell.length_c   1.000
_cell.angle_alpha   90.00
_cell.angle_beta   90.00
_cell.angle_gamma   90.00
#
_symmetry.space_group_name_H-M   'P 1'
#
loop_
_entity.id
_entity.type
_entity.pdbx_description
1 polymer ?
#
loop_
_entity_poly.entity_id
_entity_poly.type
_entity_poly.pdbx_seq_one_letter_code
_entity_poly.pdbx_strand_id
1 'polypeptide(L)'
;MEETIAELRRQLEEERLAREEERKAREEERKAREEERKAREEAERREEEERKAREEAERLQEEAERRLQPNTLFRLLDRCHNSLSQAIRVETDATLTTQGDATDPVNRLYPKRIVPWLDFPQLQEQVWGNFDRTVAFTSRPLFPSDTQIDYVATNIQNRPIYSEASLRNFERDTVDNFVEKVIQALRDDEPLRHEFGIQGRVTFYDRASPSETSLENSLEQMNLQDVRTPQRPANTRHGRGRGRGRGAARRQKRDGTARRRNRRADQFCVHLVADERQTPVYAVEFKAPHKVTISELVAGLHQMDLARDVIDQEGDTYEFYATRLVAAVVTQIFSYMIDSGVRYGYICTGEAFVFLRIPKDDPTVVEYFLCIPNQDVQADDELRLHRTAIGQVLAFTLQVLAAEAPTQEWHDVANDKLTTWEVEYLDVLRQIPETLRKDPPASNYRPSHWKRDPKIHNTRSRARCQPGVSTPKHSSTDGSGSDQESHSPSAAAASRSRSSRGQGNNRQSTRGSERTRAGRDNKQTSRSDGHSARPYCTIACIRGMVNREPLDIKCPNWKLHGGQRHPMGPQEFTRQLHRQLARDRDLGFEQLHVCGRTGYLMKATLLSHGYTVIIKATTVEKQRLLQAEVDNYRRLQSLQGQQIPVCLGTFTPRVAYWYHGELMTKMMILSWSGTRLQHVINDENSSFFHQERDKALAVLRSHGVVHGDTEWRNMLWDNPSGRLVVIDLEDVKWLKRPRPLQPTSANKRGGQITGPRKNKQKWLSSSAVVCT
;
A
#
# COMPACT_ATOMS: atom_id res chain seq x y z
N MET A 1 -4.10 -121.09 -41.16
CA MET A 1 -5.19 -120.06 -40.95
C MET A 1 -5.16 -119.48 -39.55
N GLU A 2 -5.00 -120.24 -38.46
CA GLU A 2 -4.93 -119.71 -37.11
C GLU A 2 -3.67 -118.85 -36.85
N GLU A 3 -2.49 -119.20 -37.35
CA GLU A 3 -1.24 -118.44 -37.24
C GLU A 3 -1.34 -117.09 -37.98
N THR A 4 -1.97 -117.08 -39.14
CA THR A 4 -2.16 -115.87 -39.94
C THR A 4 -3.16 -114.86 -39.26
N ILE A 5 -4.17 -115.38 -38.57
CA ILE A 5 -5.13 -114.58 -37.79
C ILE A 5 -4.46 -114.10 -36.53
N ALA A 6 -3.55 -114.79 -35.88
CA ALA A 6 -2.80 -114.33 -34.69
C ALA A 6 -1.79 -113.24 -35.07
N GLU A 7 -1.14 -113.35 -36.23
CA GLU A 7 -0.24 -112.36 -36.77
C GLU A 7 -0.98 -111.05 -37.17
N LEU A 8 -2.12 -111.19 -37.82
CA LEU A 8 -2.98 -110.04 -38.14
C LEU A 8 -3.54 -109.29 -36.86
N ARG A 9 -3.86 -110.07 -35.82
CA ARG A 9 -4.28 -109.49 -34.54
C ARG A 9 -3.13 -108.76 -33.86
N ARG A 10 -1.91 -109.21 -33.92
CA ARG A 10 -0.71 -108.57 -33.36
C ARG A 10 -0.42 -107.27 -34.12
N GLN A 11 -0.45 -107.28 -35.45
CA GLN A 11 -0.28 -106.12 -36.31
C GLN A 11 -1.38 -105.10 -36.06
N LEU A 12 -2.61 -105.53 -35.87
CA LEU A 12 -3.73 -104.60 -35.56
C LEU A 12 -3.60 -103.99 -34.16
N GLU A 13 -3.05 -104.70 -33.21
CA GLU A 13 -2.82 -104.20 -31.83
C GLU A 13 -1.60 -103.29 -31.82
N GLU A 14 -0.54 -103.54 -32.57
CA GLU A 14 0.59 -102.60 -32.77
C GLU A 14 0.17 -101.33 -33.47
N GLU A 15 -0.68 -101.45 -34.52
CA GLU A 15 -1.22 -100.28 -35.21
C GLU A 15 -2.16 -99.46 -34.28
N ARG A 16 -2.90 -100.14 -33.43
CA ARG A 16 -3.78 -99.46 -32.44
C ARG A 16 -2.97 -98.70 -31.36
N LEU A 17 -1.88 -99.31 -30.87
CA LEU A 17 -0.97 -98.70 -29.92
C LEU A 17 -0.24 -97.54 -30.55
N ALA A 18 0.25 -97.66 -31.78
CA ALA A 18 0.90 -96.62 -32.52
C ALA A 18 -0.05 -95.39 -32.74
N ARG A 19 -1.30 -95.68 -33.12
CA ARG A 19 -2.33 -94.62 -33.24
C ARG A 19 -2.67 -93.97 -31.91
N GLU A 20 -2.64 -94.69 -30.81
CA GLU A 20 -2.87 -94.15 -29.48
C GLU A 20 -1.69 -93.30 -29.00
N GLU A 21 -0.47 -93.69 -29.31
CA GLU A 21 0.75 -92.90 -29.06
C GLU A 21 0.76 -91.64 -29.91
N GLU A 22 0.43 -91.73 -31.18
CA GLU A 22 0.30 -90.55 -32.06
C GLU A 22 -0.79 -89.53 -31.55
N ARG A 23 -1.90 -90.08 -31.08
CA ARG A 23 -2.97 -89.26 -30.50
C ARG A 23 -2.50 -88.61 -29.24
N LYS A 24 -1.77 -89.27 -28.34
CA LYS A 24 -1.20 -88.66 -27.12
C LYS A 24 -0.17 -87.57 -27.46
N ALA A 25 0.73 -87.87 -28.44
CA ALA A 25 1.72 -86.89 -28.89
C ALA A 25 1.07 -85.64 -29.49
N ARG A 26 0.01 -85.79 -30.30
CA ARG A 26 -0.76 -84.65 -30.82
C ARG A 26 -1.50 -83.88 -29.73
N GLU A 27 -1.97 -84.56 -28.69
CA GLU A 27 -2.62 -83.92 -27.56
C GLU A 27 -1.61 -83.14 -26.69
N GLU A 28 -0.42 -83.67 -26.47
CA GLU A 28 0.69 -83.01 -25.79
C GLU A 28 1.19 -81.79 -26.59
N GLU A 29 1.35 -81.95 -27.92
CA GLU A 29 1.71 -80.81 -28.78
C GLU A 29 0.64 -79.73 -28.76
N ARG A 30 -0.62 -80.07 -28.73
CA ARG A 30 -1.72 -79.09 -28.61
C ARG A 30 -1.70 -78.36 -27.26
N LYS A 31 -1.42 -79.10 -26.17
CA LYS A 31 -1.30 -78.48 -24.82
C LYS A 31 -0.06 -77.58 -24.76
N ALA A 32 1.05 -77.99 -25.31
CA ALA A 32 2.25 -77.14 -25.36
C ALA A 32 2.05 -75.87 -26.15
N ARG A 33 1.37 -75.93 -27.32
CA ARG A 33 1.02 -74.75 -28.12
C ARG A 33 0.00 -73.83 -27.39
N GLU A 34 -0.92 -74.35 -26.60
CA GLU A 34 -1.86 -73.62 -25.82
C GLU A 34 -1.18 -72.92 -24.63
N GLU A 35 -0.22 -73.60 -23.99
CA GLU A 35 0.61 -72.96 -22.92
C GLU A 35 1.53 -71.91 -23.49
N GLU A 36 2.15 -72.09 -24.62
CA GLU A 36 2.96 -71.09 -25.31
C GLU A 36 2.13 -69.86 -25.70
N ARG A 37 0.88 -70.06 -26.21
CA ARG A 37 -0.02 -68.99 -26.51
C ARG A 37 -0.40 -68.20 -25.25
N LYS A 38 -0.75 -68.87 -24.13
CA LYS A 38 -1.09 -68.21 -22.85
C LYS A 38 0.12 -67.44 -22.30
N ALA A 39 1.31 -68.02 -22.37
CA ALA A 39 2.54 -67.34 -21.94
C ALA A 39 2.83 -66.09 -22.77
N ARG A 40 2.58 -66.15 -24.10
CA ARG A 40 2.72 -65.04 -25.00
C ARG A 40 1.67 -63.96 -24.71
N GLU A 41 0.40 -64.33 -24.53
CA GLU A 41 -0.69 -63.40 -24.15
C GLU A 41 -0.41 -62.70 -22.78
N GLU A 42 0.15 -63.47 -21.83
CA GLU A 42 0.56 -62.91 -20.53
C GLU A 42 1.77 -61.98 -20.64
N ALA A 43 2.77 -62.35 -21.50
CA ALA A 43 3.90 -61.45 -21.76
C ALA A 43 3.47 -60.13 -22.46
N GLU A 44 2.61 -60.22 -23.48
CA GLU A 44 2.03 -59.03 -24.15
C GLU A 44 1.23 -58.15 -23.17
N ARG A 45 0.46 -58.77 -22.26
CA ARG A 45 -0.26 -58.03 -21.22
C ARG A 45 0.69 -57.35 -20.24
N ARG A 46 1.75 -57.99 -19.78
CA ARG A 46 2.77 -57.41 -18.90
C ARG A 46 3.51 -56.25 -19.59
N GLU A 47 3.86 -56.40 -20.85
CA GLU A 47 4.51 -55.35 -21.63
C GLU A 47 3.58 -54.15 -21.82
N GLU A 48 2.27 -54.37 -22.04
CA GLU A 48 1.29 -53.29 -22.11
C GLU A 48 1.08 -52.58 -20.75
N GLU A 49 1.05 -53.34 -19.65
CA GLU A 49 0.98 -52.78 -18.27
C GLU A 49 2.24 -51.97 -17.94
N GLU A 50 3.43 -52.46 -18.30
CA GLU A 50 4.69 -51.71 -18.12
C GLU A 50 4.74 -50.44 -18.97
N ARG A 51 4.25 -50.50 -20.23
CA ARG A 51 4.16 -49.30 -21.06
C ARG A 51 3.23 -48.22 -20.46
N LYS A 52 2.04 -48.65 -20.01
CA LYS A 52 1.08 -47.74 -19.33
C LYS A 52 1.66 -47.14 -18.06
N ALA A 53 2.34 -47.95 -17.25
CA ALA A 53 3.00 -47.48 -16.04
C ALA A 53 4.12 -46.48 -16.35
N ARG A 54 4.89 -46.68 -17.42
CA ARG A 54 5.94 -45.74 -17.85
C ARG A 54 5.33 -44.43 -18.35
N GLU A 55 4.30 -44.50 -19.21
CA GLU A 55 3.58 -43.31 -19.70
C GLU A 55 2.97 -42.51 -18.54
N GLU A 56 2.43 -43.17 -17.52
CA GLU A 56 1.91 -42.52 -16.32
C GLU A 56 3.04 -41.90 -15.48
N ALA A 57 4.17 -42.56 -15.31
CA ALA A 57 5.33 -42.03 -14.59
C ALA A 57 5.92 -40.78 -15.29
N GLU A 58 6.05 -40.82 -16.63
CA GLU A 58 6.52 -39.70 -17.44
C GLU A 58 5.54 -38.49 -17.30
N ARG A 59 4.24 -38.75 -17.39
CA ARG A 59 3.22 -37.70 -17.17
C ARG A 59 3.30 -37.08 -15.78
N LEU A 60 3.47 -37.89 -14.72
CA LEU A 60 3.62 -37.41 -13.34
C LEU A 60 4.90 -36.59 -13.17
N GLN A 61 5.99 -37.03 -13.81
CA GLN A 61 7.25 -36.30 -13.80
C GLN A 61 7.10 -34.91 -14.50
N GLU A 62 6.54 -34.90 -15.71
CA GLU A 62 6.28 -33.66 -16.44
C GLU A 62 5.36 -32.69 -15.65
N GLU A 63 4.34 -33.24 -14.97
CA GLU A 63 3.48 -32.46 -14.11
C GLU A 63 4.23 -31.90 -12.91
N ALA A 64 5.09 -32.70 -12.27
CA ALA A 64 5.93 -32.24 -11.15
C ALA A 64 6.92 -31.16 -11.60
N GLU A 65 7.57 -31.31 -12.74
CA GLU A 65 8.47 -30.29 -13.31
C GLU A 65 7.71 -29.01 -13.63
N ARG A 66 6.54 -29.10 -14.25
CA ARG A 66 5.68 -27.95 -14.54
C ARG A 66 5.26 -27.21 -13.28
N ARG A 67 4.98 -27.92 -12.17
CA ARG A 67 4.61 -27.31 -10.88
C ARG A 67 5.76 -26.56 -10.20
N LEU A 68 7.01 -26.85 -10.56
CA LEU A 68 8.20 -26.13 -10.07
C LEU A 68 8.50 -24.88 -10.86
N GLN A 69 7.99 -24.77 -12.10
CA GLN A 69 8.24 -23.60 -12.94
C GLN A 69 7.48 -22.35 -12.43
N PRO A 70 8.06 -21.14 -12.57
CA PRO A 70 7.37 -19.90 -12.27
C PRO A 70 6.08 -19.75 -13.06
N ASN A 71 5.09 -19.13 -12.47
CA ASN A 71 3.79 -18.87 -13.09
C ASN A 71 3.77 -17.59 -13.92
N THR A 72 2.88 -17.53 -14.91
CA THR A 72 2.45 -16.28 -15.55
C THR A 72 1.48 -15.52 -14.66
N LEU A 73 1.19 -14.24 -14.96
CA LEU A 73 0.27 -13.42 -14.14
C LEU A 73 -1.10 -14.08 -13.97
N PHE A 74 -1.75 -14.45 -15.07
CA PHE A 74 -3.10 -15.01 -15.00
C PHE A 74 -3.13 -16.38 -14.33
N ARG A 75 -2.09 -17.20 -14.51
CA ARG A 75 -1.96 -18.47 -13.79
C ARG A 75 -1.76 -18.25 -12.29
N LEU A 76 -0.98 -17.24 -11.89
CA LEU A 76 -0.85 -16.84 -10.49
C LEU A 76 -2.22 -16.51 -9.89
N LEU A 77 -3.01 -15.64 -10.55
CA LEU A 77 -4.33 -15.23 -10.06
C LEU A 77 -5.27 -16.42 -9.89
N ASP A 78 -5.31 -17.32 -10.89
CA ASP A 78 -6.14 -18.52 -10.86
C ASP A 78 -5.72 -19.48 -9.73
N ARG A 79 -4.41 -19.75 -9.61
CA ARG A 79 -3.89 -20.63 -8.56
C ARG A 79 -4.11 -20.07 -7.16
N CYS A 80 -3.83 -18.80 -6.95
CA CYS A 80 -4.04 -18.16 -5.64
C CYS A 80 -5.52 -18.13 -5.27
N HIS A 81 -6.43 -17.85 -6.20
CA HIS A 81 -7.86 -17.91 -5.91
C HIS A 81 -8.29 -19.31 -5.46
N ASN A 82 -7.95 -20.35 -6.24
CA ASN A 82 -8.38 -21.71 -5.98
C ASN A 82 -7.68 -22.33 -4.75
N SER A 83 -6.42 -21.99 -4.47
CA SER A 83 -5.64 -22.61 -3.38
C SER A 83 -5.60 -21.79 -2.09
N LEU A 84 -5.76 -20.46 -2.16
CA LEU A 84 -5.62 -19.57 -1.00
C LEU A 84 -6.95 -18.94 -0.60
N SER A 85 -7.64 -18.22 -1.53
CA SER A 85 -8.89 -17.53 -1.18
C SER A 85 -10.00 -18.49 -0.78
N GLN A 86 -10.07 -19.68 -1.42
CA GLN A 86 -11.07 -20.70 -1.06
C GLN A 86 -10.67 -21.51 0.17
N ALA A 87 -9.41 -21.46 0.60
CA ALA A 87 -8.92 -22.20 1.77
C ALA A 87 -9.14 -21.49 3.10
N ILE A 88 -9.73 -20.31 3.10
CA ILE A 88 -10.03 -19.54 4.31
C ILE A 88 -10.83 -20.36 5.30
N ARG A 89 -10.40 -20.35 6.56
CA ARG A 89 -11.11 -21.00 7.68
C ARG A 89 -11.34 -19.96 8.75
N VAL A 90 -12.59 -19.86 9.18
CA VAL A 90 -13.01 -18.92 10.22
C VAL A 90 -13.32 -19.71 11.50
N GLU A 91 -12.76 -19.27 12.63
CA GLU A 91 -13.11 -19.79 13.94
C GLU A 91 -14.49 -19.26 14.34
N THR A 92 -15.40 -20.16 14.63
CA THR A 92 -16.78 -19.82 15.01
C THR A 92 -17.07 -20.00 16.49
N ASP A 93 -16.16 -20.67 17.22
CA ASP A 93 -16.29 -20.80 18.66
C ASP A 93 -15.96 -19.49 19.36
N ALA A 94 -16.96 -18.87 19.98
CA ALA A 94 -16.83 -17.61 20.69
C ALA A 94 -15.80 -17.65 21.84
N THR A 95 -15.47 -18.83 22.38
CA THR A 95 -14.47 -19.00 23.43
C THR A 95 -13.04 -18.96 22.90
N LEU A 96 -12.84 -19.25 21.60
CA LEU A 96 -11.56 -19.27 20.92
C LEU A 96 -11.31 -17.98 20.11
N THR A 97 -12.33 -17.12 19.97
CA THR A 97 -12.20 -15.85 19.25
C THR A 97 -11.88 -14.70 20.20
N THR A 98 -11.11 -13.71 19.70
CA THR A 98 -10.81 -12.50 20.48
C THR A 98 -11.99 -11.54 20.45
N GLN A 99 -12.33 -10.98 21.61
CA GLN A 99 -13.33 -9.89 21.73
C GLN A 99 -12.84 -8.59 21.05
N GLY A 100 -11.52 -8.44 20.86
CA GLY A 100 -10.88 -7.24 20.33
C GLY A 100 -10.74 -6.14 21.39
N ASP A 101 -9.76 -5.27 21.23
CA ASP A 101 -9.63 -4.06 22.04
C ASP A 101 -10.56 -2.99 21.49
N ALA A 102 -11.38 -2.38 22.37
CA ALA A 102 -12.19 -1.24 22.00
C ALA A 102 -11.29 -0.05 21.61
N THR A 103 -11.47 0.50 20.42
CA THR A 103 -10.78 1.72 20.02
C THR A 103 -11.50 2.92 20.66
N ASP A 104 -10.73 3.94 21.07
CA ASP A 104 -11.32 5.17 21.64
C ASP A 104 -12.17 5.89 20.58
N PRO A 105 -13.52 5.98 20.72
CA PRO A 105 -14.40 6.58 19.74
C PRO A 105 -14.43 8.12 19.77
N VAL A 106 -13.78 8.76 20.76
CA VAL A 106 -13.83 10.20 20.99
C VAL A 106 -13.35 10.99 19.76
N ASN A 107 -14.13 11.96 19.28
CA ASN A 107 -13.86 12.81 18.10
C ASN A 107 -13.73 12.06 16.75
N ARG A 108 -14.33 10.89 16.58
CA ARG A 108 -14.34 10.15 15.32
C ARG A 108 -15.19 10.90 14.29
N LEU A 109 -14.58 11.29 13.17
CA LEU A 109 -15.28 11.92 12.07
C LEU A 109 -16.11 10.91 11.30
N TYR A 110 -17.33 11.30 10.90
CA TYR A 110 -18.17 10.43 10.09
C TYR A 110 -18.54 11.08 8.75
N PRO A 111 -18.72 10.28 7.66
CA PRO A 111 -19.22 10.78 6.41
C PRO A 111 -20.70 11.14 6.56
N LYS A 112 -21.16 12.24 5.96
CA LYS A 112 -22.59 12.58 5.96
C LYS A 112 -23.39 11.55 5.18
N ARG A 113 -22.81 11.04 4.09
CA ARG A 113 -23.44 10.06 3.21
C ARG A 113 -22.49 8.94 2.85
N ILE A 114 -23.02 7.73 2.80
CA ILE A 114 -22.39 6.55 2.24
C ILE A 114 -23.18 6.22 0.97
N VAL A 115 -22.51 6.12 -0.18
CA VAL A 115 -23.18 5.92 -1.48
C VAL A 115 -22.42 4.88 -2.32
N PRO A 116 -23.08 4.15 -3.25
CA PRO A 116 -22.40 3.22 -4.14
C PRO A 116 -21.37 3.92 -5.03
N TRP A 117 -20.19 3.31 -5.21
CA TRP A 117 -19.16 3.73 -6.14
C TRP A 117 -19.44 3.14 -7.53
N LEU A 118 -20.25 3.84 -8.32
CA LEU A 118 -20.82 3.32 -9.56
C LEU A 118 -19.80 3.09 -10.68
N ASP A 119 -18.76 3.91 -10.76
CA ASP A 119 -17.72 3.82 -11.78
C ASP A 119 -16.52 2.91 -11.39
N PHE A 120 -16.56 2.27 -10.21
CA PHE A 120 -15.49 1.37 -9.75
C PHE A 120 -15.19 0.24 -10.76
N PRO A 121 -16.19 -0.50 -11.29
CA PRO A 121 -15.93 -1.55 -12.26
C PRO A 121 -15.20 -1.07 -13.51
N GLN A 122 -15.59 0.07 -14.06
CA GLN A 122 -14.98 0.64 -15.26
C GLN A 122 -13.52 1.08 -15.00
N LEU A 123 -13.25 1.63 -13.83
CA LEU A 123 -11.90 2.03 -13.45
C LEU A 123 -10.97 0.82 -13.30
N GLN A 124 -11.48 -0.27 -12.72
CA GLN A 124 -10.73 -1.55 -12.64
C GLN A 124 -10.43 -2.11 -14.03
N GLU A 125 -11.43 -2.14 -14.93
CA GLU A 125 -11.24 -2.63 -16.31
C GLU A 125 -10.29 -1.75 -17.13
N GLN A 126 -10.21 -0.46 -16.87
CA GLN A 126 -9.20 0.41 -17.50
C GLN A 126 -7.77 -0.03 -17.14
N VAL A 127 -7.53 -0.38 -15.88
CA VAL A 127 -6.23 -0.93 -15.43
C VAL A 127 -5.94 -2.25 -16.13
N TRP A 128 -6.91 -3.18 -16.14
CA TRP A 128 -6.75 -4.47 -16.82
C TRP A 128 -6.57 -4.34 -18.33
N GLY A 129 -7.20 -3.36 -18.96
CA GLY A 129 -6.99 -3.04 -20.37
C GLY A 129 -5.55 -2.64 -20.70
N ASN A 130 -4.79 -2.11 -19.75
CA ASN A 130 -3.35 -1.87 -19.93
C ASN A 130 -2.57 -3.20 -19.92
N PHE A 131 -2.91 -4.13 -19.04
CA PHE A 131 -2.32 -5.48 -19.05
C PHE A 131 -2.61 -6.25 -20.34
N ASP A 132 -3.81 -6.13 -20.91
CA ASP A 132 -4.17 -6.75 -22.17
C ASP A 132 -3.32 -6.26 -23.35
N ARG A 133 -2.90 -5.00 -23.32
CA ARG A 133 -1.98 -4.42 -24.34
C ARG A 133 -0.55 -4.93 -24.20
N THR A 134 -0.19 -5.45 -23.05
CA THR A 134 1.16 -5.91 -22.71
C THR A 134 1.26 -7.43 -22.59
N VAL A 135 0.79 -8.15 -23.63
CA VAL A 135 0.81 -9.63 -23.68
C VAL A 135 2.22 -10.19 -23.40
N ALA A 136 3.27 -9.48 -23.83
CA ALA A 136 4.65 -9.88 -23.56
C ALA A 136 4.96 -9.97 -22.05
N PHE A 137 4.36 -9.14 -21.21
CA PHE A 137 4.52 -9.20 -19.76
C PHE A 137 3.63 -10.27 -19.14
N THR A 138 2.34 -10.29 -19.48
CA THR A 138 1.37 -11.21 -18.87
C THR A 138 1.66 -12.70 -19.18
N SER A 139 2.38 -12.98 -20.28
CA SER A 139 2.81 -14.33 -20.68
C SER A 139 4.15 -14.76 -20.09
N ARG A 140 4.90 -13.85 -19.44
CA ARG A 140 6.22 -14.20 -18.85
C ARG A 140 6.05 -14.98 -17.55
N PRO A 141 6.81 -16.06 -17.35
CA PRO A 141 6.81 -16.80 -16.09
C PRO A 141 7.71 -16.11 -15.05
N LEU A 142 7.13 -15.13 -14.32
CA LEU A 142 7.84 -14.27 -13.36
C LEU A 142 7.43 -14.50 -11.91
N PHE A 143 6.34 -15.24 -11.68
CA PHE A 143 5.68 -15.29 -10.38
C PHE A 143 5.86 -16.64 -9.69
N PRO A 144 5.56 -16.74 -8.38
CA PRO A 144 5.74 -17.96 -7.61
C PRO A 144 5.13 -19.18 -8.28
N SER A 145 5.88 -20.30 -8.24
CA SER A 145 5.44 -21.57 -8.79
C SER A 145 4.25 -22.16 -8.01
N ASP A 146 3.57 -23.14 -8.62
CA ASP A 146 2.46 -23.85 -7.97
C ASP A 146 2.89 -24.45 -6.62
N THR A 147 4.09 -25.02 -6.55
CA THR A 147 4.63 -25.60 -5.30
C THR A 147 4.82 -24.57 -4.19
N GLN A 148 5.23 -23.33 -4.54
CA GLN A 148 5.36 -22.25 -3.57
C GLN A 148 3.99 -21.77 -3.08
N ILE A 149 2.99 -21.72 -3.93
CA ILE A 149 1.61 -21.37 -3.57
C ILE A 149 1.02 -22.48 -2.66
N ASP A 150 1.23 -23.75 -2.99
CA ASP A 150 0.75 -24.88 -2.18
C ASP A 150 1.39 -24.90 -0.78
N TYR A 151 2.66 -24.49 -0.65
CA TYR A 151 3.29 -24.31 0.66
C TYR A 151 2.56 -23.24 1.51
N VAL A 152 2.20 -22.10 0.91
CA VAL A 152 1.41 -21.05 1.59
C VAL A 152 0.03 -21.60 1.96
N ALA A 153 -0.65 -22.28 1.03
CA ALA A 153 -1.97 -22.90 1.27
C ALA A 153 -1.96 -23.86 2.47
N THR A 154 -0.93 -24.72 2.57
CA THR A 154 -0.77 -25.66 3.68
C THR A 154 -0.63 -24.94 5.03
N ASN A 155 0.11 -23.82 5.06
CA ASN A 155 0.26 -23.02 6.28
C ASN A 155 -1.05 -22.35 6.71
N ILE A 156 -1.85 -21.87 5.75
CA ILE A 156 -3.13 -21.21 5.99
C ILE A 156 -4.17 -22.19 6.51
N GLN A 157 -4.28 -23.37 5.89
CA GLN A 157 -5.26 -24.40 6.27
C GLN A 157 -5.16 -24.80 7.75
N ASN A 158 -3.98 -24.68 8.35
CA ASN A 158 -3.72 -25.00 9.74
C ASN A 158 -3.92 -23.81 10.71
N ARG A 159 -4.32 -22.63 10.21
CA ARG A 159 -4.44 -21.40 11.00
C ARG A 159 -5.78 -20.71 10.75
N PRO A 160 -6.85 -21.10 11.46
CA PRO A 160 -8.15 -20.44 11.34
C PRO A 160 -8.05 -18.96 11.76
N ILE A 161 -8.89 -18.13 11.17
CA ILE A 161 -9.00 -16.71 11.54
C ILE A 161 -9.87 -16.59 12.79
N TYR A 162 -9.24 -16.20 13.91
CA TYR A 162 -9.89 -16.00 15.21
C TYR A 162 -9.78 -14.55 15.71
N SER A 163 -9.06 -13.68 15.02
CA SER A 163 -8.81 -12.28 15.41
C SER A 163 -8.47 -11.41 14.19
N GLU A 164 -8.51 -10.09 14.36
CA GLU A 164 -8.04 -9.14 13.33
C GLU A 164 -6.53 -9.30 13.03
N ALA A 165 -5.73 -9.66 14.04
CA ALA A 165 -4.31 -9.95 13.85
C ALA A 165 -4.07 -11.22 13.01
N SER A 166 -4.86 -12.30 13.24
CA SER A 166 -4.78 -13.52 12.42
C SER A 166 -5.26 -13.27 10.98
N LEU A 167 -6.31 -12.43 10.81
CA LEU A 167 -6.80 -11.99 9.52
C LEU A 167 -5.73 -11.20 8.75
N ARG A 168 -5.05 -10.26 9.42
CA ARG A 168 -3.96 -9.49 8.81
C ARG A 168 -2.82 -10.38 8.32
N ASN A 169 -2.44 -11.39 9.10
CA ASN A 169 -1.43 -12.35 8.67
C ASN A 169 -1.91 -13.17 7.44
N PHE A 170 -3.19 -13.55 7.43
CA PHE A 170 -3.80 -14.22 6.29
C PHE A 170 -3.72 -13.32 5.03
N GLU A 171 -4.18 -12.08 5.13
CA GLU A 171 -4.19 -11.12 4.00
C GLU A 171 -2.79 -10.87 3.47
N ARG A 172 -1.81 -10.65 4.36
CA ARG A 172 -0.41 -10.48 3.98
C ARG A 172 0.12 -11.68 3.19
N ASP A 173 -0.18 -12.90 3.63
CA ASP A 173 0.36 -14.12 3.02
C ASP A 173 -0.39 -14.52 1.74
N THR A 174 -1.66 -14.07 1.56
CA THR A 174 -2.53 -14.47 0.43
C THR A 174 -2.74 -13.40 -0.62
N VAL A 175 -2.62 -12.10 -0.26
CA VAL A 175 -2.89 -10.97 -1.16
C VAL A 175 -1.71 -10.00 -1.22
N ASP A 176 -1.34 -9.36 -0.10
CA ASP A 176 -0.38 -8.26 -0.08
C ASP A 176 0.97 -8.63 -0.72
N ASN A 177 1.55 -9.76 -0.29
CA ASN A 177 2.85 -10.23 -0.80
C ASN A 177 2.82 -10.50 -2.31
N PHE A 178 1.69 -10.95 -2.86
CA PHE A 178 1.54 -11.20 -4.31
C PHE A 178 1.33 -9.90 -5.07
N VAL A 179 0.55 -8.96 -4.54
CA VAL A 179 0.38 -7.62 -5.11
C VAL A 179 1.72 -6.89 -5.15
N GLU A 180 2.51 -6.91 -4.06
CA GLU A 180 3.86 -6.34 -4.04
C GLU A 180 4.77 -6.93 -5.13
N LYS A 181 4.74 -8.26 -5.31
CA LYS A 181 5.55 -8.95 -6.33
C LYS A 181 5.16 -8.56 -7.75
N VAL A 182 3.85 -8.44 -8.03
CA VAL A 182 3.40 -8.01 -9.36
C VAL A 182 3.81 -6.57 -9.63
N ILE A 183 3.61 -5.66 -8.67
CA ILE A 183 4.03 -4.25 -8.81
C ILE A 183 5.55 -4.14 -8.91
N GLN A 184 6.32 -4.98 -8.21
CA GLN A 184 7.77 -5.04 -8.36
C GLN A 184 8.17 -5.45 -9.78
N ALA A 185 7.54 -6.48 -10.36
CA ALA A 185 7.81 -6.92 -11.72
C ALA A 185 7.45 -5.83 -12.76
N LEU A 186 6.35 -5.11 -12.55
CA LEU A 186 5.97 -3.94 -13.38
C LEU A 186 7.00 -2.81 -13.29
N ARG A 187 7.53 -2.55 -12.10
CA ARG A 187 8.56 -1.52 -11.89
C ARG A 187 9.87 -1.86 -12.58
N ASP A 188 10.24 -3.13 -12.61
CA ASP A 188 11.49 -3.61 -13.20
C ASP A 188 11.42 -3.65 -14.74
N ASP A 189 10.22 -3.53 -15.34
CA ASP A 189 9.97 -3.36 -16.77
C ASP A 189 9.81 -1.87 -17.09
N GLU A 190 10.79 -1.27 -17.81
CA GLU A 190 10.86 0.18 -18.01
C GLU A 190 9.63 0.76 -18.74
N PRO A 191 9.13 0.18 -19.85
CA PRO A 191 7.91 0.60 -20.50
C PRO A 191 6.69 0.59 -19.57
N LEU A 192 6.49 -0.49 -18.81
CA LEU A 192 5.34 -0.64 -17.92
C LEU A 192 5.44 0.27 -16.69
N ARG A 193 6.64 0.42 -16.14
CA ARG A 193 6.90 1.37 -15.07
C ARG A 193 6.45 2.77 -15.45
N HIS A 194 6.72 3.18 -16.69
CA HIS A 194 6.32 4.49 -17.19
C HIS A 194 4.81 4.58 -17.45
N GLU A 195 4.22 3.54 -18.05
CA GLU A 195 2.78 3.47 -18.36
C GLU A 195 1.92 3.52 -17.07
N PHE A 196 2.30 2.77 -16.04
CA PHE A 196 1.60 2.74 -14.75
C PHE A 196 2.05 3.83 -13.77
N GLY A 197 3.01 4.69 -14.13
CA GLY A 197 3.50 5.77 -13.27
C GLY A 197 4.19 5.30 -11.98
N ILE A 198 4.74 4.08 -11.95
CA ILE A 198 5.35 3.47 -10.76
C ILE A 198 6.75 4.07 -10.58
N GLN A 199 6.90 5.00 -9.64
CA GLN A 199 8.17 5.69 -9.37
C GLN A 199 9.03 5.02 -8.30
N GLY A 200 8.44 4.11 -7.51
CA GLY A 200 9.09 3.51 -6.35
C GLY A 200 8.59 2.10 -6.01
N ARG A 201 8.89 1.65 -4.81
CA ARG A 201 8.39 0.39 -4.27
C ARG A 201 7.07 0.61 -3.56
N VAL A 202 6.11 -0.29 -3.77
CA VAL A 202 4.89 -0.37 -2.95
C VAL A 202 5.10 -1.40 -1.86
N THR A 203 4.63 -1.13 -0.66
CA THR A 203 4.67 -2.08 0.45
C THR A 203 3.53 -1.80 1.43
N PHE A 204 3.18 -2.80 2.22
CA PHE A 204 2.14 -2.72 3.24
C PHE A 204 2.77 -2.65 4.62
N TYR A 205 2.51 -1.57 5.35
CA TYR A 205 3.04 -1.34 6.70
C TYR A 205 1.97 -1.58 7.74
N ASP A 206 2.26 -2.53 8.62
CA ASP A 206 1.47 -2.76 9.83
C ASP A 206 1.73 -1.68 10.88
N ARG A 207 0.74 -1.49 11.75
CA ARG A 207 0.82 -0.60 12.93
C ARG A 207 2.01 -0.93 13.86
N ALA A 208 2.53 -2.14 13.79
CA ALA A 208 3.56 -2.69 14.66
C ALA A 208 4.98 -2.69 14.06
N SER A 209 5.32 -1.80 13.12
CA SER A 209 6.69 -1.75 12.60
C SER A 209 7.69 -1.39 13.72
N PRO A 210 8.75 -2.19 13.96
CA PRO A 210 9.65 -2.02 15.11
C PRO A 210 10.35 -0.67 15.21
N SER A 211 10.45 0.07 14.09
CA SER A 211 11.03 1.41 14.05
C SER A 211 10.14 2.49 14.66
N GLU A 212 8.80 2.29 14.66
CA GLU A 212 7.84 3.24 15.23
C GLU A 212 7.46 2.89 16.67
N THR A 213 7.34 1.58 17.00
CA THR A 213 7.00 1.11 18.36
C THR A 213 8.05 1.50 19.38
N SER A 214 9.33 1.57 18.99
CA SER A 214 10.42 2.04 19.88
C SER A 214 10.30 3.53 20.23
N LEU A 215 9.77 4.35 19.32
CA LEU A 215 9.53 5.79 19.55
C LEU A 215 8.25 6.04 20.36
N GLU A 216 7.18 5.30 20.08
CA GLU A 216 5.89 5.42 20.79
C GLU A 216 6.00 4.92 22.23
N ASN A 217 6.62 3.77 22.49
CA ASN A 217 6.87 3.25 23.83
C ASN A 217 7.80 4.16 24.67
N SER A 218 8.77 4.82 24.02
CA SER A 218 9.60 5.82 24.68
C SER A 218 8.83 7.10 25.01
N LEU A 219 7.88 7.50 24.18
CA LEU A 219 7.01 8.65 24.41
C LEU A 219 5.95 8.39 25.49
N GLU A 220 5.39 7.18 25.55
CA GLU A 220 4.46 6.78 26.62
C GLU A 220 5.15 6.66 27.97
N GLN A 221 6.36 6.10 28.04
CA GLN A 221 7.14 6.02 29.29
C GLN A 221 7.57 7.41 29.78
N MET A 222 7.86 8.36 28.92
CA MET A 222 8.21 9.74 29.32
C MET A 222 6.97 10.52 29.78
N ASN A 223 5.79 10.29 29.21
CA ASN A 223 4.54 10.91 29.66
C ASN A 223 4.05 10.38 31.02
N LEU A 224 4.41 9.16 31.42
CA LEU A 224 4.06 8.58 32.72
C LEU A 224 4.95 9.06 33.88
N GLN A 225 6.10 9.67 33.59
CA GLN A 225 7.01 10.18 34.64
C GLN A 225 6.71 11.63 35.07
N ASP A 226 5.98 12.40 34.25
CA ASP A 226 5.68 13.83 34.56
C ASP A 226 4.36 14.07 35.32
N VAL A 227 3.62 13.01 35.68
CA VAL A 227 2.36 13.13 36.43
C VAL A 227 2.47 12.40 37.78
N ARG A 228 3.38 12.85 38.65
CA ARG A 228 3.33 12.57 40.09
C ARG A 228 3.34 13.88 40.85
N THR A 229 2.18 14.52 40.94
CA THR A 229 1.87 15.50 41.98
C THR A 229 0.96 14.84 43.01
N PRO A 230 1.23 15.02 44.31
CA PRO A 230 0.51 14.23 45.35
C PRO A 230 -0.91 14.72 45.52
N GLN A 231 -1.85 13.78 45.37
CA GLN A 231 -3.26 14.00 45.67
C GLN A 231 -3.52 13.99 47.20
N ARG A 232 -4.12 15.05 47.68
CA ARG A 232 -4.81 15.10 49.01
C ARG A 232 -6.10 14.31 48.91
N PRO A 233 -6.51 13.58 49.99
CA PRO A 233 -7.72 12.78 49.95
C PRO A 233 -8.97 13.65 50.07
N ALA A 234 -9.92 13.46 49.16
CA ALA A 234 -11.24 14.07 49.22
C ALA A 234 -12.29 13.05 49.69
N ASN A 235 -13.05 13.45 50.67
CA ASN A 235 -14.11 12.74 51.37
C ASN A 235 -15.27 12.34 50.47
N THR A 236 -15.68 11.09 50.62
CA THR A 236 -16.95 10.49 50.17
C THR A 236 -18.18 11.20 50.71
N ARG A 237 -19.11 11.58 49.84
CA ARG A 237 -20.54 11.69 50.20
C ARG A 237 -21.42 11.17 49.05
N HIS A 238 -22.21 10.17 49.39
CA HIS A 238 -23.28 9.62 48.57
C HIS A 238 -24.38 10.65 48.27
N GLY A 239 -24.85 10.64 47.02
CA GLY A 239 -26.06 11.36 46.60
C GLY A 239 -26.69 10.67 45.40
N ARG A 240 -27.76 9.91 45.65
CA ARG A 240 -28.67 9.38 44.63
C ARG A 240 -29.45 10.52 43.98
N GLY A 241 -29.46 10.59 42.65
CA GLY A 241 -30.34 11.48 41.90
C GLY A 241 -30.63 10.94 40.51
N ARG A 242 -31.81 10.34 40.34
CA ARG A 242 -32.41 9.99 39.05
C ARG A 242 -32.81 11.28 38.32
N GLY A 243 -32.34 11.48 37.09
CA GLY A 243 -32.82 12.54 36.18
C GLY A 243 -32.72 12.12 34.73
N ARG A 244 -33.86 11.72 34.15
CA ARG A 244 -34.06 11.58 32.72
C ARG A 244 -33.95 12.98 32.09
N GLY A 245 -32.97 13.20 31.20
CA GLY A 245 -32.86 14.42 30.37
C GLY A 245 -32.65 14.03 28.91
N ARG A 246 -33.64 14.35 28.08
CA ARG A 246 -33.57 14.32 26.60
C ARG A 246 -32.38 15.16 26.14
N GLY A 247 -31.38 14.52 25.51
CA GLY A 247 -30.21 15.20 24.93
C GLY A 247 -30.53 15.79 23.56
N ALA A 248 -30.69 17.10 23.49
CA ALA A 248 -30.62 17.82 22.23
C ALA A 248 -29.19 17.75 21.70
N ALA A 249 -29.03 17.40 20.44
CA ALA A 249 -27.75 17.40 19.73
C ALA A 249 -27.08 18.78 19.83
N ARG A 250 -26.11 18.91 20.70
CA ARG A 250 -25.33 20.14 20.90
C ARG A 250 -24.25 20.18 19.82
N ARG A 251 -24.43 21.05 18.86
CA ARG A 251 -23.41 21.45 17.87
C ARG A 251 -22.21 22.01 18.65
N GLN A 252 -21.30 21.16 19.05
CA GLN A 252 -20.04 21.60 19.66
C GLN A 252 -19.14 22.15 18.55
N LYS A 253 -18.95 23.48 18.57
CA LYS A 253 -17.87 24.13 17.83
C LYS A 253 -16.55 23.53 18.33
N ARG A 254 -15.76 22.95 17.45
CA ARG A 254 -14.44 22.37 17.75
C ARG A 254 -13.58 23.44 18.40
N ASP A 255 -13.23 23.24 19.66
CA ASP A 255 -12.08 23.93 20.26
C ASP A 255 -10.82 23.34 19.62
N GLY A 256 -10.02 24.15 18.92
CA GLY A 256 -8.88 23.74 18.09
C GLY A 256 -7.69 23.14 18.85
N THR A 257 -7.88 22.68 20.09
CA THR A 257 -6.84 22.21 20.99
C THR A 257 -7.04 20.80 21.54
N ALA A 258 -8.16 20.12 21.23
CA ALA A 258 -8.33 18.73 21.64
C ALA A 258 -7.43 17.82 20.78
N ARG A 259 -6.31 17.35 21.36
CA ARG A 259 -5.41 16.34 20.81
C ARG A 259 -6.23 15.17 20.26
N ARG A 260 -6.24 14.99 18.94
CA ARG A 260 -6.57 13.72 18.34
C ARG A 260 -5.40 12.78 18.66
N ARG A 261 -5.55 11.94 19.67
CA ARG A 261 -4.58 10.88 19.97
C ARG A 261 -4.44 9.99 18.74
N ASN A 262 -3.21 9.58 18.43
CA ASN A 262 -2.78 8.72 17.33
C ASN A 262 -3.77 7.60 16.98
N ARG A 263 -4.78 7.92 16.17
CA ARG A 263 -5.70 6.97 15.59
C ARG A 263 -5.18 6.66 14.21
N ARG A 264 -4.85 5.41 13.98
CA ARG A 264 -4.35 4.95 12.69
C ARG A 264 -5.17 3.75 12.26
N ALA A 265 -5.35 3.61 10.94
CA ALA A 265 -5.83 2.38 10.34
C ALA A 265 -4.92 1.19 10.75
N ASP A 266 -5.44 -0.01 10.63
CA ASP A 266 -4.69 -1.23 10.96
C ASP A 266 -3.46 -1.39 10.09
N GLN A 267 -3.55 -0.99 8.82
CA GLN A 267 -2.47 -1.07 7.85
C GLN A 267 -2.56 0.08 6.83
N PHE A 268 -1.44 0.46 6.26
CA PHE A 268 -1.36 1.37 5.12
C PHE A 268 -0.59 0.73 3.97
N CYS A 269 -1.11 0.86 2.76
CA CYS A 269 -0.31 0.72 1.55
C CYS A 269 0.54 1.97 1.40
N VAL A 270 1.85 1.82 1.26
CA VAL A 270 2.81 2.92 1.20
C VAL A 270 3.66 2.83 -0.06
N HIS A 271 3.78 3.93 -0.78
CA HIS A 271 4.66 4.08 -1.93
C HIS A 271 5.99 4.70 -1.49
N LEU A 272 7.05 3.92 -1.57
CA LEU A 272 8.42 4.33 -1.25
C LEU A 272 9.12 4.80 -2.51
N VAL A 273 9.28 6.11 -2.64
CA VAL A 273 10.02 6.73 -3.76
C VAL A 273 11.46 7.01 -3.32
N ALA A 274 12.39 7.12 -4.27
CA ALA A 274 13.75 7.58 -4.02
C ALA A 274 13.73 8.88 -3.19
N ASP A 275 14.74 9.10 -2.32
CA ASP A 275 14.82 10.18 -1.33
C ASP A 275 14.02 9.96 -0.04
N GLU A 276 13.74 8.72 0.35
CA GLU A 276 13.04 8.34 1.60
C GLU A 276 11.58 8.84 1.71
N ARG A 277 11.00 9.26 0.60
CA ARG A 277 9.61 9.69 0.57
C ARG A 277 8.68 8.49 0.75
N GLN A 278 7.98 8.45 1.87
CA GLN A 278 6.95 7.46 2.19
C GLN A 278 5.58 8.11 1.98
N THR A 279 4.90 7.77 0.90
CA THR A 279 3.57 8.31 0.63
C THR A 279 2.52 7.26 0.94
N PRO A 280 1.65 7.45 1.94
CA PRO A 280 0.49 6.59 2.13
C PRO A 280 -0.38 6.67 0.88
N VAL A 281 -0.73 5.51 0.34
CA VAL A 281 -1.54 5.37 -0.87
C VAL A 281 -3.00 5.24 -0.47
N TYR A 282 -3.28 4.30 0.42
CA TYR A 282 -4.60 4.06 0.99
C TYR A 282 -4.53 3.40 2.35
N ALA A 283 -5.62 3.49 3.10
CA ALA A 283 -5.80 2.86 4.40
C ALA A 283 -6.47 1.49 4.27
N VAL A 284 -6.09 0.54 5.12
CA VAL A 284 -6.74 -0.78 5.23
C VAL A 284 -7.23 -0.98 6.66
N GLU A 285 -8.45 -1.45 6.81
CA GLU A 285 -9.07 -1.80 8.08
C GLU A 285 -9.51 -3.26 8.06
N PHE A 286 -9.05 -4.03 9.05
CA PHE A 286 -9.38 -5.44 9.18
C PHE A 286 -10.53 -5.66 10.12
N LYS A 287 -11.50 -6.47 9.72
CA LYS A 287 -12.62 -6.91 10.55
C LYS A 287 -12.76 -8.42 10.46
N ALA A 288 -12.51 -9.12 11.56
CA ALA A 288 -12.60 -10.55 11.55
C ALA A 288 -13.98 -11.02 11.06
N PRO A 289 -14.07 -12.05 10.19
CA PRO A 289 -15.32 -12.43 9.52
C PRO A 289 -16.42 -12.88 10.49
N HIS A 290 -16.09 -13.34 11.70
CA HIS A 290 -17.06 -13.61 12.76
C HIS A 290 -17.64 -12.35 13.42
N LYS A 291 -17.00 -11.17 13.24
CA LYS A 291 -17.48 -9.87 13.76
C LYS A 291 -18.30 -9.11 12.71
N VAL A 292 -17.89 -9.18 11.44
CA VAL A 292 -18.59 -8.56 10.32
C VAL A 292 -18.71 -9.59 9.21
N THR A 293 -19.90 -10.14 9.07
CA THR A 293 -20.20 -11.23 8.14
C THR A 293 -20.55 -10.70 6.75
N ILE A 294 -20.44 -11.55 5.72
CA ILE A 294 -20.91 -11.22 4.36
C ILE A 294 -22.39 -10.79 4.37
N SER A 295 -23.24 -11.50 5.12
CA SER A 295 -24.68 -11.19 5.19
C SER A 295 -24.94 -9.79 5.76
N GLU A 296 -24.17 -9.38 6.79
CA GLU A 296 -24.25 -8.03 7.37
C GLU A 296 -23.73 -6.97 6.39
N LEU A 297 -22.65 -7.26 5.65
CA LEU A 297 -22.15 -6.34 4.61
C LEU A 297 -23.18 -6.14 3.48
N VAL A 298 -23.77 -7.23 3.00
CA VAL A 298 -24.76 -7.17 1.90
C VAL A 298 -26.04 -6.44 2.32
N ALA A 299 -26.55 -6.70 3.53
CA ALA A 299 -27.74 -6.05 4.04
C ALA A 299 -27.50 -4.59 4.46
N GLY A 300 -26.30 -4.29 5.00
CA GLY A 300 -25.98 -2.98 5.56
C GLY A 300 -25.43 -1.97 4.56
N LEU A 301 -24.85 -2.42 3.43
CA LEU A 301 -24.29 -1.52 2.41
C LEU A 301 -25.35 -1.07 1.41
N HIS A 302 -25.90 0.10 1.63
CA HIS A 302 -26.81 0.79 0.70
C HIS A 302 -26.59 2.30 0.79
N GLN A 303 -27.20 3.06 -0.10
CA GLN A 303 -27.15 4.53 -0.02
C GLN A 303 -27.84 5.02 1.25
N MET A 304 -27.11 5.76 2.10
CA MET A 304 -27.64 6.26 3.37
C MET A 304 -27.10 7.65 3.71
N ASP A 305 -27.88 8.43 4.45
CA ASP A 305 -27.47 9.64 5.15
C ASP A 305 -27.38 9.31 6.65
N LEU A 306 -26.17 9.38 7.22
CA LEU A 306 -25.91 8.85 8.57
C LEU A 306 -26.71 9.60 9.65
N ALA A 307 -26.86 10.90 9.50
CA ALA A 307 -27.57 11.71 10.49
C ALA A 307 -29.09 11.44 10.49
N ARG A 308 -29.65 11.09 9.32
CA ARG A 308 -31.05 10.81 9.15
C ARG A 308 -31.40 9.36 9.39
N ASP A 309 -30.56 8.44 8.85
CA ASP A 309 -30.95 7.03 8.69
C ASP A 309 -30.33 6.12 9.79
N VAL A 310 -29.27 6.57 10.49
CA VAL A 310 -28.46 5.71 11.38
C VAL A 310 -28.29 6.30 12.78
N ILE A 311 -27.86 7.56 12.88
CA ILE A 311 -27.52 8.21 14.17
C ILE A 311 -28.80 8.53 14.91
N ASP A 312 -28.88 8.11 16.18
CA ASP A 312 -30.04 8.30 17.07
C ASP A 312 -31.35 7.66 16.54
N GLN A 313 -31.24 6.71 15.59
CA GLN A 313 -32.38 5.91 15.13
C GLN A 313 -32.55 4.64 15.99
N GLU A 314 -33.78 4.17 16.09
CA GLU A 314 -34.16 2.95 16.80
C GLU A 314 -34.82 1.97 15.81
N GLY A 315 -34.49 0.68 15.93
CA GLY A 315 -35.06 -0.40 15.14
C GLY A 315 -34.64 -1.76 15.71
N ASP A 316 -35.33 -2.81 15.29
CA ASP A 316 -35.18 -4.18 15.75
C ASP A 316 -35.02 -5.21 14.63
N THR A 317 -34.96 -4.76 13.37
CA THR A 317 -34.78 -5.64 12.21
C THR A 317 -33.31 -5.97 11.98
N TYR A 318 -33.06 -7.08 11.29
CA TYR A 318 -31.72 -7.47 10.87
C TYR A 318 -31.04 -6.38 10.01
N GLU A 319 -31.77 -5.82 9.05
CA GLU A 319 -31.27 -4.76 8.16
C GLU A 319 -30.88 -3.50 8.93
N PHE A 320 -31.67 -3.15 9.97
CA PHE A 320 -31.35 -2.00 10.81
C PHE A 320 -30.02 -2.22 11.55
N TYR A 321 -29.83 -3.38 12.19
CA TYR A 321 -28.58 -3.68 12.90
C TYR A 321 -27.41 -3.78 11.93
N ALA A 322 -27.57 -4.44 10.78
CA ALA A 322 -26.55 -4.55 9.76
C ALA A 322 -26.12 -3.17 9.22
N THR A 323 -27.08 -2.30 8.94
CA THR A 323 -26.84 -0.91 8.50
C THR A 323 -26.05 -0.14 9.53
N ARG A 324 -26.43 -0.22 10.81
CA ARG A 324 -25.75 0.47 11.89
C ARG A 324 -24.34 -0.06 12.13
N LEU A 325 -24.14 -1.38 12.05
CA LEU A 325 -22.81 -2.02 12.18
C LEU A 325 -21.88 -1.57 11.04
N VAL A 326 -22.34 -1.67 9.81
CA VAL A 326 -21.57 -1.30 8.62
C VAL A 326 -21.26 0.20 8.61
N ALA A 327 -22.23 1.06 8.97
CA ALA A 327 -22.00 2.50 9.11
C ALA A 327 -20.93 2.82 10.16
N ALA A 328 -20.91 2.10 11.29
CA ALA A 328 -19.88 2.27 12.33
C ALA A 328 -18.48 1.87 11.82
N VAL A 329 -18.39 0.74 11.11
CA VAL A 329 -17.12 0.26 10.53
C VAL A 329 -16.61 1.21 9.44
N VAL A 330 -17.48 1.66 8.52
CA VAL A 330 -17.11 2.65 7.49
C VAL A 330 -16.71 3.98 8.12
N THR A 331 -17.39 4.43 9.17
CA THR A 331 -17.02 5.65 9.91
C THR A 331 -15.63 5.53 10.53
N GLN A 332 -15.24 4.37 11.01
CA GLN A 332 -13.93 4.13 11.59
C GLN A 332 -12.82 4.37 10.55
N ILE A 333 -12.84 3.67 9.43
CA ILE A 333 -11.83 3.83 8.38
C ILE A 333 -11.91 5.23 7.74
N PHE A 334 -13.11 5.77 7.52
CA PHE A 334 -13.28 7.13 6.99
C PHE A 334 -12.57 8.17 7.84
N SER A 335 -12.71 8.10 9.18
CA SER A 335 -11.99 8.99 10.08
C SER A 335 -10.47 8.87 9.92
N TYR A 336 -9.95 7.65 9.75
CA TYR A 336 -8.52 7.42 9.52
C TYR A 336 -8.06 7.96 8.16
N MET A 337 -8.87 7.80 7.11
CA MET A 337 -8.59 8.35 5.78
C MET A 337 -8.48 9.87 5.82
N ILE A 338 -9.42 10.55 6.47
CA ILE A 338 -9.40 12.02 6.65
C ILE A 338 -8.17 12.45 7.46
N ASP A 339 -7.90 11.79 8.59
CA ASP A 339 -6.79 12.14 9.46
C ASP A 339 -5.43 11.88 8.80
N SER A 340 -5.31 10.84 7.98
CA SER A 340 -4.07 10.49 7.26
C SER A 340 -3.89 11.25 5.95
N GLY A 341 -4.92 11.97 5.48
CA GLY A 341 -4.87 12.67 4.21
C GLY A 341 -4.88 11.76 3.01
N VAL A 342 -5.56 10.61 3.09
CA VAL A 342 -5.78 9.69 1.96
C VAL A 342 -7.26 9.66 1.58
N ARG A 343 -7.54 9.59 0.27
CA ARG A 343 -8.92 9.56 -0.23
C ARG A 343 -9.42 8.15 -0.52
N TYR A 344 -8.58 7.15 -0.37
CA TYR A 344 -8.88 5.76 -0.70
C TYR A 344 -8.61 4.85 0.47
N GLY A 345 -9.34 3.75 0.53
CA GLY A 345 -9.14 2.71 1.53
C GLY A 345 -9.98 1.48 1.21
N TYR A 346 -9.79 0.41 1.97
CA TYR A 346 -10.71 -0.70 1.94
C TYR A 346 -10.84 -1.37 3.31
N ILE A 347 -12.00 -2.00 3.53
CA ILE A 347 -12.24 -2.89 4.66
C ILE A 347 -12.08 -4.31 4.15
N CYS A 348 -11.31 -5.14 4.87
CA CYS A 348 -11.10 -6.55 4.55
C CYS A 348 -11.64 -7.43 5.67
N THR A 349 -12.45 -8.43 5.31
CA THR A 349 -12.89 -9.49 6.23
C THR A 349 -12.19 -10.82 5.94
N GLY A 350 -11.30 -10.88 4.93
CA GLY A 350 -10.73 -12.11 4.40
C GLY A 350 -11.66 -12.80 3.38
N GLU A 351 -12.97 -12.70 3.57
CA GLU A 351 -13.98 -13.24 2.65
C GLU A 351 -14.52 -12.18 1.69
N ALA A 352 -14.50 -10.91 2.10
CA ALA A 352 -15.03 -9.77 1.35
C ALA A 352 -14.15 -8.54 1.50
N PHE A 353 -14.19 -7.68 0.48
CA PHE A 353 -13.52 -6.38 0.42
C PHE A 353 -14.56 -5.29 0.16
N VAL A 354 -14.54 -4.23 0.98
CA VAL A 354 -15.33 -3.02 0.73
C VAL A 354 -14.37 -1.91 0.33
N PHE A 355 -14.22 -1.66 -0.96
CA PHE A 355 -13.39 -0.57 -1.47
C PHE A 355 -14.09 0.76 -1.27
N LEU A 356 -13.32 1.76 -0.83
CA LEU A 356 -13.82 3.08 -0.44
C LEU A 356 -13.07 4.19 -1.17
N ARG A 357 -13.83 5.22 -1.59
CA ARG A 357 -13.30 6.46 -2.14
C ARG A 357 -13.98 7.66 -1.50
N ILE A 358 -13.22 8.66 -1.10
CA ILE A 358 -13.72 9.98 -0.75
C ILE A 358 -13.58 10.86 -2.00
N PRO A 359 -14.66 11.40 -2.58
CA PRO A 359 -14.60 12.25 -3.77
C PRO A 359 -13.71 13.48 -3.57
N LYS A 360 -13.05 13.92 -4.66
CA LYS A 360 -12.18 15.10 -4.63
C LYS A 360 -12.95 16.37 -4.26
N ASP A 361 -14.18 16.47 -4.72
CA ASP A 361 -14.98 17.70 -4.61
C ASP A 361 -15.83 17.76 -3.34
N ASP A 362 -16.07 16.62 -2.68
CA ASP A 362 -16.90 16.57 -1.47
C ASP A 362 -16.32 15.60 -0.42
N PRO A 363 -15.52 16.09 0.54
CA PRO A 363 -14.95 15.25 1.60
C PRO A 363 -15.98 14.76 2.62
N THR A 364 -17.26 15.11 2.50
CA THR A 364 -18.33 14.66 3.41
C THR A 364 -19.02 13.39 2.93
N VAL A 365 -18.67 12.89 1.75
CA VAL A 365 -19.23 11.69 1.15
C VAL A 365 -18.16 10.60 1.10
N VAL A 366 -18.55 9.35 1.33
CA VAL A 366 -17.75 8.18 1.01
C VAL A 366 -18.52 7.30 0.04
N GLU A 367 -17.83 6.89 -1.03
CA GLU A 367 -18.34 5.94 -2.01
C GLU A 367 -17.81 4.55 -1.68
N TYR A 368 -18.62 3.51 -1.83
CA TYR A 368 -18.26 2.13 -1.55
C TYR A 368 -18.53 1.19 -2.73
N PHE A 369 -17.71 0.14 -2.81
CA PHE A 369 -17.94 -0.99 -3.70
C PHE A 369 -17.62 -2.29 -2.96
N LEU A 370 -18.59 -3.22 -2.93
CA LEU A 370 -18.43 -4.53 -2.26
C LEU A 370 -17.97 -5.57 -3.28
N CYS A 371 -16.89 -6.28 -2.96
CA CYS A 371 -16.39 -7.46 -3.68
C CYS A 371 -16.40 -8.68 -2.76
N ILE A 372 -16.89 -9.81 -3.27
CA ILE A 372 -16.85 -11.11 -2.61
C ILE A 372 -16.16 -12.09 -3.57
N PRO A 373 -14.83 -12.20 -3.57
CA PRO A 373 -14.07 -12.92 -4.59
C PRO A 373 -14.55 -14.36 -4.84
N ASN A 374 -14.96 -15.07 -3.78
CA ASN A 374 -15.46 -16.45 -3.90
C ASN A 374 -16.85 -16.54 -4.58
N GLN A 375 -17.58 -15.42 -4.71
CA GLN A 375 -18.85 -15.33 -5.44
C GLN A 375 -18.68 -14.60 -6.78
N ASP A 376 -17.71 -13.70 -6.89
CA ASP A 376 -17.47 -12.88 -8.08
C ASP A 376 -16.70 -13.62 -9.16
N VAL A 377 -15.85 -14.59 -8.80
CA VAL A 377 -15.07 -15.43 -9.74
C VAL A 377 -15.95 -16.58 -10.23
N GLN A 378 -16.64 -16.36 -11.37
CA GLN A 378 -17.54 -17.34 -11.97
C GLN A 378 -16.87 -17.99 -13.18
N ALA A 379 -17.06 -19.32 -13.35
CA ALA A 379 -16.39 -20.09 -14.37
C ALA A 379 -16.75 -19.70 -15.82
N ASP A 380 -17.94 -19.15 -16.02
CA ASP A 380 -18.47 -18.71 -17.32
C ASP A 380 -18.07 -17.28 -17.70
N ASP A 381 -17.35 -16.56 -16.81
CA ASP A 381 -16.87 -15.22 -17.06
C ASP A 381 -15.44 -15.23 -17.61
N GLU A 382 -15.23 -14.73 -18.83
CA GLU A 382 -13.90 -14.61 -19.45
C GLU A 382 -12.95 -13.71 -18.63
N LEU A 383 -13.50 -12.74 -17.87
CA LEU A 383 -12.74 -11.78 -17.05
C LEU A 383 -12.68 -12.17 -15.58
N ARG A 384 -13.05 -13.41 -15.24
CA ARG A 384 -13.16 -13.88 -13.85
C ARG A 384 -11.88 -13.65 -13.02
N LEU A 385 -10.70 -13.73 -13.63
CA LEU A 385 -9.43 -13.57 -12.93
C LEU A 385 -9.17 -12.14 -12.46
N HIS A 386 -9.76 -11.13 -13.10
CA HIS A 386 -9.73 -9.74 -12.65
C HIS A 386 -10.46 -9.55 -11.30
N ARG A 387 -11.37 -10.48 -10.95
CA ARG A 387 -12.21 -10.43 -9.74
C ARG A 387 -11.68 -11.27 -8.59
N THR A 388 -10.54 -11.91 -8.75
CA THR A 388 -9.83 -12.55 -7.65
C THR A 388 -9.40 -11.52 -6.61
N ALA A 389 -9.21 -11.90 -5.35
CA ALA A 389 -8.77 -10.98 -4.30
C ALA A 389 -7.51 -10.21 -4.71
N ILE A 390 -6.48 -10.92 -5.20
CA ILE A 390 -5.24 -10.31 -5.71
C ILE A 390 -5.54 -9.39 -6.90
N GLY A 391 -6.40 -9.82 -7.84
CA GLY A 391 -6.74 -9.03 -9.02
C GLY A 391 -7.39 -7.70 -8.66
N GLN A 392 -8.33 -7.70 -7.74
CA GLN A 392 -9.03 -6.51 -7.27
C GLN A 392 -8.09 -5.56 -6.52
N VAL A 393 -7.30 -6.05 -5.56
CA VAL A 393 -6.38 -5.22 -4.79
C VAL A 393 -5.25 -4.68 -5.67
N LEU A 394 -4.73 -5.47 -6.62
CA LEU A 394 -3.72 -5.02 -7.59
C LEU A 394 -4.24 -3.85 -8.44
N ALA A 395 -5.39 -4.03 -9.08
CA ALA A 395 -5.95 -3.00 -9.95
C ALA A 395 -6.34 -1.73 -9.16
N PHE A 396 -6.89 -1.90 -7.95
CA PHE A 396 -7.14 -0.78 -7.02
C PHE A 396 -5.85 -0.05 -6.64
N THR A 397 -4.79 -0.77 -6.31
CA THR A 397 -3.48 -0.16 -5.97
C THR A 397 -2.94 0.66 -7.13
N LEU A 398 -2.93 0.11 -8.36
CA LEU A 398 -2.44 0.82 -9.55
C LEU A 398 -3.30 2.05 -9.89
N GLN A 399 -4.62 1.94 -9.75
CA GLN A 399 -5.55 3.06 -9.91
C GLN A 399 -5.25 4.20 -8.93
N VAL A 400 -5.02 3.86 -7.65
CA VAL A 400 -4.79 4.86 -6.61
C VAL A 400 -3.40 5.48 -6.70
N LEU A 401 -2.38 4.73 -7.13
CA LEU A 401 -1.04 5.27 -7.41
C LEU A 401 -1.06 6.38 -8.48
N ALA A 402 -1.99 6.30 -9.44
CA ALA A 402 -2.18 7.32 -10.47
C ALA A 402 -3.04 8.51 -10.00
N ALA A 403 -3.67 8.42 -8.82
CA ALA A 403 -4.55 9.47 -8.31
C ALA A 403 -3.79 10.62 -7.64
N GLU A 404 -4.31 11.83 -7.77
CA GLU A 404 -3.77 13.01 -7.09
C GLU A 404 -4.04 12.96 -5.58
N ALA A 405 -3.06 13.37 -4.78
CA ALA A 405 -3.22 13.57 -3.34
C ALA A 405 -4.21 14.71 -3.05
N PRO A 406 -4.92 14.68 -1.89
CA PRO A 406 -5.80 15.77 -1.49
C PRO A 406 -5.03 17.06 -1.23
N THR A 407 -5.65 18.19 -1.61
CA THR A 407 -5.08 19.52 -1.41
C THR A 407 -5.32 20.02 0.03
N GLN A 408 -4.60 21.08 0.44
CA GLN A 408 -4.84 21.71 1.74
C GLN A 408 -6.25 22.33 1.84
N GLU A 409 -6.81 22.78 0.73
CA GLU A 409 -8.20 23.26 0.67
C GLU A 409 -9.20 22.15 0.96
N TRP A 410 -8.97 20.93 0.43
CA TRP A 410 -9.78 19.76 0.73
C TRP A 410 -9.81 19.46 2.24
N HIS A 411 -8.66 19.54 2.91
CA HIS A 411 -8.57 19.37 4.37
C HIS A 411 -9.31 20.44 5.15
N ASP A 412 -9.25 21.70 4.69
CA ASP A 412 -10.00 22.81 5.32
C ASP A 412 -11.51 22.56 5.21
N VAL A 413 -11.98 22.17 4.01
CA VAL A 413 -13.40 21.83 3.77
C VAL A 413 -13.84 20.64 4.62
N ALA A 414 -13.00 19.59 4.71
CA ALA A 414 -13.28 18.45 5.56
C ALA A 414 -13.40 18.85 7.03
N ASN A 415 -12.46 19.66 7.53
CA ASN A 415 -12.48 20.14 8.91
C ASN A 415 -13.70 21.03 9.23
N ASP A 416 -14.13 21.87 8.30
CA ASP A 416 -15.27 22.78 8.48
C ASP A 416 -16.63 22.05 8.40
N LYS A 417 -16.77 21.09 7.49
CA LYS A 417 -18.05 20.45 7.17
C LYS A 417 -18.32 19.15 7.90
N LEU A 418 -17.28 18.44 8.35
CA LEU A 418 -17.43 17.14 9.05
C LEU A 418 -17.73 17.36 10.53
N THR A 419 -18.53 16.44 11.05
CA THR A 419 -18.90 16.36 12.47
C THR A 419 -18.45 15.02 13.04
N THR A 420 -18.55 14.84 14.35
CA THR A 420 -18.10 13.63 15.05
C THR A 420 -19.29 12.77 15.47
N TRP A 421 -19.10 11.47 15.33
CA TRP A 421 -19.98 10.44 15.88
C TRP A 421 -19.12 9.49 16.74
N GLU A 422 -19.34 9.51 18.05
CA GLU A 422 -18.59 8.72 19.02
C GLU A 422 -19.13 7.29 19.04
N VAL A 423 -18.95 6.54 17.94
CA VAL A 423 -19.40 5.17 17.78
C VAL A 423 -18.21 4.21 17.80
N GLU A 424 -18.39 3.11 18.53
CA GLU A 424 -17.51 1.95 18.48
C GLU A 424 -18.28 0.77 17.90
N TYR A 425 -17.80 0.17 16.81
CA TYR A 425 -18.50 -0.91 16.12
C TYR A 425 -18.72 -2.14 17.01
N LEU A 426 -17.81 -2.42 17.96
CA LEU A 426 -17.97 -3.52 18.94
C LEU A 426 -19.17 -3.29 19.87
N ASP A 427 -19.48 -2.05 20.22
CA ASP A 427 -20.64 -1.75 21.04
C ASP A 427 -21.94 -1.93 20.24
N VAL A 428 -21.93 -1.58 18.94
CA VAL A 428 -23.04 -1.87 18.03
C VAL A 428 -23.20 -3.38 17.86
N LEU A 429 -22.10 -4.11 17.64
CA LEU A 429 -22.09 -5.56 17.48
C LEU A 429 -22.71 -6.28 18.68
N ARG A 430 -22.40 -5.84 19.91
CA ARG A 430 -22.96 -6.40 21.16
C ARG A 430 -24.46 -6.17 21.32
N GLN A 431 -25.01 -5.17 20.61
CA GLN A 431 -26.44 -4.86 20.65
C GLN A 431 -27.26 -5.75 19.69
N ILE A 432 -26.61 -6.42 18.73
CA ILE A 432 -27.30 -7.28 17.77
C ILE A 432 -27.72 -8.58 18.47
N PRO A 433 -29.03 -8.94 18.46
CA PRO A 433 -29.48 -10.20 19.01
C PRO A 433 -28.82 -11.39 18.29
N GLU A 434 -28.28 -12.31 19.10
CA GLU A 434 -27.55 -13.47 18.56
C GLU A 434 -28.44 -14.36 17.68
N THR A 435 -29.74 -14.40 17.95
CA THR A 435 -30.74 -15.11 17.16
C THR A 435 -30.84 -14.57 15.73
N LEU A 436 -30.77 -13.25 15.56
CA LEU A 436 -30.82 -12.62 14.23
C LEU A 436 -29.52 -12.87 13.45
N ARG A 437 -28.38 -12.95 14.13
CA ARG A 437 -27.10 -13.23 13.46
C ARG A 437 -26.95 -14.69 13.02
N LYS A 438 -27.57 -15.64 13.75
CA LYS A 438 -27.49 -17.08 13.45
C LYS A 438 -28.34 -17.47 12.25
N ASP A 439 -29.42 -16.75 12.00
CA ASP A 439 -30.36 -17.03 10.89
C ASP A 439 -30.57 -15.74 10.06
N PRO A 440 -29.53 -15.28 9.35
CA PRO A 440 -29.65 -14.07 8.53
C PRO A 440 -30.58 -14.29 7.34
N PRO A 441 -31.27 -13.24 6.85
CA PRO A 441 -32.06 -13.35 5.65
C PRO A 441 -31.20 -13.78 4.45
N ALA A 442 -31.85 -14.40 3.44
CA ALA A 442 -31.16 -14.85 2.23
C ALA A 442 -30.43 -13.70 1.56
N SER A 443 -29.16 -13.93 1.19
CA SER A 443 -28.33 -12.92 0.55
C SER A 443 -28.88 -12.52 -0.82
N ASN A 444 -29.06 -11.23 -1.04
CA ASN A 444 -29.44 -10.64 -2.33
C ASN A 444 -28.20 -10.20 -3.15
N TYR A 445 -27.00 -10.60 -2.74
CA TYR A 445 -25.77 -10.25 -3.44
C TYR A 445 -25.80 -10.81 -4.85
N ARG A 446 -25.47 -9.95 -5.81
CA ARG A 446 -25.31 -10.33 -7.21
C ARG A 446 -23.94 -9.86 -7.68
N PRO A 447 -23.08 -10.78 -8.13
CA PRO A 447 -21.82 -10.43 -8.75
C PRO A 447 -22.04 -9.43 -9.89
N SER A 448 -21.22 -8.40 -9.97
CA SER A 448 -21.31 -7.46 -11.09
C SER A 448 -20.72 -8.11 -12.34
N HIS A 449 -21.58 -8.43 -13.32
CA HIS A 449 -21.14 -8.89 -14.62
C HIS A 449 -20.65 -7.70 -15.44
N TRP A 450 -19.35 -7.65 -15.69
CA TRP A 450 -18.71 -6.59 -16.47
C TRP A 450 -18.70 -7.00 -17.94
N LYS A 451 -19.53 -6.39 -18.73
CA LYS A 451 -19.48 -6.58 -20.19
C LYS A 451 -18.42 -5.63 -20.74
N ARG A 452 -17.41 -6.18 -21.42
CA ARG A 452 -16.51 -5.38 -22.24
C ARG A 452 -17.31 -4.56 -23.24
N ASP A 453 -17.13 -3.25 -23.29
CA ASP A 453 -17.68 -2.44 -24.37
C ASP A 453 -17.00 -2.86 -25.69
N PRO A 454 -17.71 -3.44 -26.65
CA PRO A 454 -17.10 -3.96 -27.88
C PRO A 454 -16.45 -2.87 -28.76
N LYS A 455 -16.63 -1.60 -28.42
CA LYS A 455 -16.04 -0.48 -29.16
C LYS A 455 -14.57 -0.19 -28.86
N ILE A 456 -14.01 -0.74 -27.79
CA ILE A 456 -12.63 -0.42 -27.36
C ILE A 456 -11.59 -1.33 -28.04
N HIS A 457 -11.96 -2.47 -28.61
CA HIS A 457 -11.01 -3.45 -29.16
C HIS A 457 -11.28 -3.85 -30.61
N ASN A 458 -11.31 -2.87 -31.50
CA ASN A 458 -11.19 -3.14 -32.95
C ASN A 458 -9.70 -3.20 -33.33
N THR A 459 -8.97 -4.17 -32.81
CA THR A 459 -7.62 -4.46 -33.30
C THR A 459 -7.70 -5.25 -34.59
N ARG A 460 -7.06 -4.75 -35.63
CA ARG A 460 -6.88 -5.34 -36.98
C ARG A 460 -6.35 -6.78 -37.02
N SER A 461 -6.20 -7.46 -35.91
CA SER A 461 -5.56 -8.78 -35.80
C SER A 461 -6.52 -9.97 -35.98
N ARG A 462 -7.84 -9.77 -35.99
CA ARG A 462 -8.81 -10.90 -36.18
C ARG A 462 -9.12 -11.25 -37.63
N ALA A 463 -8.56 -10.55 -38.62
CA ALA A 463 -8.82 -10.79 -40.02
C ALA A 463 -7.91 -11.85 -40.71
N ARG A 464 -7.05 -12.58 -39.97
CA ARG A 464 -6.05 -13.45 -40.60
C ARG A 464 -6.01 -14.93 -40.19
N CYS A 465 -6.99 -15.43 -39.48
CA CYS A 465 -7.06 -16.87 -39.17
C CYS A 465 -8.48 -17.41 -39.34
N GLN A 466 -8.89 -17.63 -40.59
CA GLN A 466 -9.90 -18.64 -40.92
C GLN A 466 -9.26 -19.62 -41.92
N PRO A 467 -9.07 -20.90 -41.57
CA PRO A 467 -8.86 -21.93 -42.55
C PRO A 467 -10.20 -22.28 -43.19
N GLY A 468 -10.24 -22.26 -44.52
CA GLY A 468 -11.40 -22.64 -45.30
C GLY A 468 -11.79 -24.11 -45.07
N VAL A 469 -13.04 -24.38 -44.82
CA VAL A 469 -13.68 -25.67 -45.03
C VAL A 469 -14.89 -25.47 -45.91
N SER A 470 -14.83 -26.14 -47.03
CA SER A 470 -15.82 -26.21 -48.09
C SER A 470 -17.10 -26.88 -47.63
N THR A 471 -18.22 -26.33 -48.10
CA THR A 471 -19.57 -26.91 -48.04
C THR A 471 -19.75 -28.15 -48.89
N PRO A 472 -20.76 -28.99 -48.60
CA PRO A 472 -21.75 -29.28 -49.62
C PRO A 472 -23.18 -29.00 -49.16
N LYS A 473 -23.97 -28.56 -50.20
CA LYS A 473 -25.41 -28.37 -50.19
C LYS A 473 -26.17 -29.70 -49.96
N HIS A 474 -27.26 -29.67 -49.24
CA HIS A 474 -28.51 -30.32 -49.68
C HIS A 474 -29.75 -29.68 -49.06
N SER A 475 -30.72 -29.65 -49.89
CA SER A 475 -32.00 -29.04 -50.01
C SER A 475 -33.12 -29.64 -49.16
N SER A 476 -34.20 -28.83 -49.06
CA SER A 476 -35.64 -29.16 -48.93
C SER A 476 -36.19 -29.37 -47.52
N THR A 477 -37.26 -28.81 -47.12
CA THR A 477 -38.56 -28.37 -47.52
C THR A 477 -39.48 -28.23 -46.30
N ASP A 478 -40.36 -27.20 -46.34
CA ASP A 478 -41.69 -27.12 -45.76
C ASP A 478 -41.87 -27.12 -44.23
N GLY A 479 -42.63 -26.26 -43.64
CA GLY A 479 -43.81 -25.58 -43.93
C GLY A 479 -44.39 -24.80 -42.72
N SER A 480 -45.15 -23.79 -43.03
CA SER A 480 -46.36 -23.25 -42.37
C SER A 480 -46.28 -22.86 -40.88
N GLY A 481 -46.70 -21.74 -40.45
CA GLY A 481 -47.66 -20.75 -40.82
C GLY A 481 -47.93 -19.79 -39.67
N SER A 482 -48.37 -18.63 -40.08
CA SER A 482 -49.34 -17.66 -39.55
C SER A 482 -48.93 -16.81 -38.34
N ASP A 483 -48.78 -15.53 -38.64
CA ASP A 483 -49.70 -14.37 -38.47
C ASP A 483 -49.82 -13.86 -37.02
N GLN A 484 -49.62 -12.61 -36.75
CA GLN A 484 -50.27 -11.35 -37.02
C GLN A 484 -49.51 -10.20 -36.36
N GLU A 485 -49.14 -9.19 -37.10
CA GLU A 485 -49.61 -7.79 -37.13
C GLU A 485 -49.89 -7.13 -35.76
N SER A 486 -49.39 -5.94 -35.45
CA SER A 486 -49.67 -4.68 -36.14
C SER A 486 -48.96 -3.47 -35.48
N HIS A 487 -48.62 -2.55 -36.35
CA HIS A 487 -48.73 -1.08 -36.35
C HIS A 487 -47.67 -0.19 -35.71
N SER A 488 -46.94 0.41 -36.63
CA SER A 488 -46.41 1.80 -36.57
C SER A 488 -47.54 2.82 -36.80
N PRO A 489 -47.33 4.15 -36.56
CA PRO A 489 -46.83 5.04 -37.63
C PRO A 489 -45.86 6.14 -37.11
N SER A 490 -44.86 6.54 -37.90
CA SER A 490 -44.76 7.65 -38.91
C SER A 490 -45.10 9.04 -38.38
N ALA A 491 -44.33 10.10 -38.57
CA ALA A 491 -43.88 10.76 -39.77
C ALA A 491 -42.96 11.95 -39.41
N ALA A 492 -41.95 12.20 -40.15
CA ALA A 492 -41.72 13.16 -41.26
C ALA A 492 -41.34 14.57 -40.75
N ALA A 493 -40.47 15.40 -41.30
CA ALA A 493 -39.92 15.57 -42.62
C ALA A 493 -38.74 16.54 -42.57
N ALA A 494 -37.77 16.36 -43.39
CA ALA A 494 -37.26 17.17 -44.52
C ALA A 494 -36.68 18.56 -44.14
N SER A 495 -35.56 19.06 -44.67
CA SER A 495 -35.11 19.13 -46.04
C SER A 495 -33.69 19.75 -46.13
N ARG A 496 -32.86 19.27 -47.04
CA ARG A 496 -32.12 19.94 -48.14
C ARG A 496 -31.32 21.23 -47.81
N SER A 497 -30.13 21.47 -48.28
CA SER A 497 -29.51 21.16 -49.58
C SER A 497 -28.07 21.68 -49.69
N ARG A 498 -27.22 20.97 -50.49
CA ARG A 498 -26.28 21.42 -51.54
C ARG A 498 -25.10 22.35 -51.13
N SER A 499 -23.93 21.88 -51.33
CA SER A 499 -22.99 21.78 -52.48
C SER A 499 -22.15 23.02 -52.64
N SER A 500 -20.83 22.93 -52.71
CA SER A 500 -20.02 22.76 -53.93
C SER A 500 -18.51 22.95 -53.65
N ARG A 501 -17.72 22.04 -54.12
CA ARG A 501 -16.53 22.09 -54.96
C ARG A 501 -15.71 23.41 -54.98
N GLY A 502 -14.41 23.23 -54.86
CA GLY A 502 -13.38 24.15 -55.42
C GLY A 502 -11.98 23.71 -55.13
N GLN A 503 -11.36 23.13 -56.13
CA GLN A 503 -9.94 22.79 -56.28
C GLN A 503 -9.03 24.03 -56.27
N GLY A 504 -7.76 23.82 -55.87
CA GLY A 504 -6.71 24.50 -56.66
C GLY A 504 -5.47 24.91 -55.90
N ASN A 505 -4.45 24.09 -55.99
CA ASN A 505 -3.03 24.38 -56.29
C ASN A 505 -2.24 25.56 -55.66
N ASN A 506 -1.21 25.16 -54.95
CA ASN A 506 0.24 25.33 -55.27
C ASN A 506 0.91 26.73 -55.23
N ARG A 507 2.08 26.69 -54.61
CA ARG A 507 3.35 27.40 -54.83
C ARG A 507 3.81 28.44 -53.80
N GLN A 508 4.85 27.97 -53.10
CA GLN A 508 6.21 28.61 -52.95
C GLN A 508 6.34 30.12 -52.71
N SER A 509 6.97 30.40 -51.64
CA SER A 509 8.29 31.06 -51.51
C SER A 509 8.33 32.40 -50.77
N THR A 510 9.31 32.45 -49.87
CA THR A 510 10.25 33.52 -49.52
C THR A 510 9.85 34.68 -48.62
N ARG A 511 10.60 34.70 -47.48
CA ARG A 511 11.28 35.82 -46.82
C ARG A 511 10.49 37.09 -46.45
N GLY A 512 10.66 37.44 -45.15
CA GLY A 512 10.81 38.85 -44.81
C GLY A 512 10.22 39.25 -43.47
N SER A 513 11.05 39.26 -42.44
CA SER A 513 11.26 40.39 -41.52
C SER A 513 10.06 41.15 -40.88
N GLU A 514 10.06 41.11 -39.55
CA GLU A 514 9.85 42.21 -38.60
C GLU A 514 8.46 42.77 -38.25
N ARG A 515 8.31 42.82 -36.91
CA ARG A 515 7.63 43.80 -36.05
C ARG A 515 6.18 43.62 -35.62
N THR A 516 6.13 43.22 -34.32
CA THR A 516 5.27 43.77 -33.26
C THR A 516 3.80 44.08 -33.53
N ARG A 517 2.93 43.36 -32.82
CA ARG A 517 1.92 43.99 -31.94
C ARG A 517 1.18 42.91 -31.12
N ALA A 518 0.95 43.27 -29.85
CA ALA A 518 0.24 42.52 -28.84
C ALA A 518 -1.17 42.06 -29.26
N GLY A 519 -1.42 40.79 -29.12
CA GLY A 519 -2.77 40.19 -29.14
C GLY A 519 -2.88 39.24 -27.95
N ARG A 520 -3.73 39.63 -27.01
CA ARG A 520 -4.19 38.77 -25.89
C ARG A 520 -4.94 37.57 -26.50
N ASP A 521 -4.34 36.40 -26.49
CA ASP A 521 -5.07 35.15 -26.63
C ASP A 521 -5.03 34.37 -25.33
N ASN A 522 -6.21 34.23 -24.79
CA ASN A 522 -6.56 33.44 -23.64
C ASN A 522 -6.48 31.97 -24.03
N LYS A 523 -5.30 31.35 -23.95
CA LYS A 523 -5.14 29.90 -23.99
C LYS A 523 -5.19 29.38 -22.56
N GLN A 524 -6.33 28.82 -22.21
CA GLN A 524 -6.45 27.83 -21.15
C GLN A 524 -5.53 26.65 -21.48
N THR A 525 -4.28 26.74 -21.04
CA THR A 525 -3.38 25.61 -21.03
C THR A 525 -3.74 24.74 -19.82
N SER A 526 -4.15 23.51 -20.11
CA SER A 526 -4.27 22.42 -19.17
C SER A 526 -3.06 22.39 -18.21
N ARG A 527 -3.33 22.54 -16.91
CA ARG A 527 -2.35 22.54 -15.82
C ARG A 527 -1.83 21.14 -15.48
N SER A 528 -1.38 20.35 -16.41
CA SER A 528 -0.83 19.01 -16.11
C SER A 528 0.63 18.78 -16.44
N ASP A 529 1.36 19.78 -17.02
CA ASP A 529 2.76 19.58 -17.38
C ASP A 529 3.65 20.59 -16.64
N GLY A 530 4.26 20.20 -15.50
CA GLY A 530 5.33 21.01 -14.91
C GLY A 530 5.67 20.86 -13.43
N HIS A 531 5.03 19.98 -12.69
CA HIS A 531 5.36 19.74 -11.27
C HIS A 531 6.11 18.42 -11.06
N SER A 532 7.04 18.08 -11.96
CA SER A 532 8.02 17.03 -11.71
C SER A 532 8.76 17.37 -10.41
N ALA A 533 8.75 16.45 -9.45
CA ALA A 533 9.45 16.55 -8.18
C ALA A 533 10.92 16.95 -8.43
N ARG A 534 11.27 18.21 -8.12
CA ARG A 534 12.64 18.69 -8.33
C ARG A 534 13.58 18.04 -7.33
N PRO A 535 14.81 17.67 -7.73
CA PRO A 535 15.80 17.17 -6.79
C PRO A 535 16.17 18.25 -5.76
N TYR A 536 16.63 17.81 -4.58
CA TYR A 536 17.10 18.73 -3.55
C TYR A 536 18.32 19.51 -3.99
N CYS A 537 18.47 20.74 -3.51
CA CYS A 537 19.75 21.46 -3.59
C CYS A 537 20.77 20.80 -2.68
N THR A 538 22.03 20.79 -3.10
CA THR A 538 23.16 20.30 -2.28
C THR A 538 23.30 21.15 -1.01
N ILE A 539 23.85 20.55 0.05
CA ILE A 539 24.17 21.28 1.29
C ILE A 539 25.15 22.42 1.03
N ALA A 540 26.11 22.22 0.09
CA ALA A 540 27.06 23.25 -0.33
C ALA A 540 26.36 24.43 -1.01
N CYS A 541 25.35 24.17 -1.87
CA CYS A 541 24.55 25.21 -2.51
C CYS A 541 23.81 26.08 -1.46
N ILE A 542 23.12 25.45 -0.51
CA ILE A 542 22.38 26.20 0.53
C ILE A 542 23.33 26.93 1.48
N ARG A 543 24.50 26.36 1.81
CA ARG A 543 25.56 27.07 2.55
C ARG A 543 26.08 28.27 1.77
N GLY A 544 26.29 28.13 0.45
CA GLY A 544 26.70 29.20 -0.41
C GLY A 544 25.70 30.38 -0.44
N MET A 545 24.39 30.11 -0.39
CA MET A 545 23.36 31.13 -0.23
C MET A 545 23.54 31.94 1.07
N VAL A 546 23.85 31.25 2.18
CA VAL A 546 24.06 31.91 3.49
C VAL A 546 25.34 32.75 3.49
N ASN A 547 26.43 32.23 2.97
CA ASN A 547 27.76 32.84 2.99
C ASN A 547 28.03 33.76 1.80
N ARG A 548 27.09 33.90 0.85
CA ARG A 548 27.26 34.64 -0.41
C ARG A 548 28.41 34.13 -1.29
N GLU A 549 28.62 32.81 -1.24
CA GLU A 549 29.61 32.09 -2.07
C GLU A 549 29.12 32.00 -3.54
N PRO A 550 29.96 31.65 -4.50
CA PRO A 550 29.53 31.29 -5.87
C PRO A 550 28.54 30.12 -5.86
N LEU A 551 27.78 29.98 -6.95
CA LEU A 551 26.86 28.84 -7.11
C LEU A 551 27.62 27.52 -7.13
N ASP A 552 27.08 26.53 -6.44
CA ASP A 552 27.56 25.16 -6.50
C ASP A 552 27.12 24.49 -7.82
N ILE A 553 28.06 24.26 -8.73
CA ILE A 553 27.81 23.60 -10.03
C ILE A 553 27.37 22.14 -9.89
N LYS A 554 27.61 21.49 -8.73
CA LYS A 554 27.14 20.14 -8.42
C LYS A 554 25.66 20.12 -7.99
N CYS A 555 25.07 21.27 -7.67
CA CYS A 555 23.66 21.37 -7.35
C CYS A 555 22.82 21.04 -8.61
N PRO A 556 21.91 20.08 -8.57
CA PRO A 556 21.09 19.70 -9.74
C PRO A 556 20.24 20.86 -10.27
N ASN A 557 19.93 21.82 -9.40
CA ASN A 557 19.10 22.98 -9.74
C ASN A 557 19.92 24.25 -10.07
N TRP A 558 21.25 24.20 -10.15
CA TRP A 558 22.10 25.40 -10.26
C TRP A 558 21.74 26.33 -11.43
N LYS A 559 21.31 25.74 -12.56
CA LYS A 559 20.90 26.52 -13.74
C LYS A 559 19.68 27.41 -13.48
N LEU A 560 18.82 27.02 -12.55
CA LEU A 560 17.59 27.74 -12.16
C LEU A 560 17.85 28.82 -11.13
N HIS A 561 18.97 28.77 -10.42
CA HIS A 561 19.32 29.75 -9.40
C HIS A 561 19.68 31.12 -9.97
N GLY A 562 20.05 31.18 -11.23
CA GLY A 562 20.33 32.41 -12.00
C GLY A 562 21.71 33.00 -11.72
N GLY A 563 22.50 33.20 -12.78
CA GLY A 563 23.79 33.87 -12.72
C GLY A 563 24.94 33.04 -12.16
N GLN A 564 26.02 33.74 -11.74
CA GLN A 564 27.24 33.12 -11.17
C GLN A 564 27.23 33.05 -9.64
N ARG A 565 26.34 33.79 -9.00
CA ARG A 565 26.19 33.86 -7.54
C ARG A 565 24.74 33.72 -7.14
N HIS A 566 24.51 33.35 -5.90
CA HIS A 566 23.16 33.29 -5.35
C HIS A 566 22.47 34.67 -5.38
N PRO A 567 21.30 34.83 -6.03
CA PRO A 567 20.62 36.13 -6.21
C PRO A 567 19.99 36.63 -4.91
N MET A 568 19.86 35.77 -3.90
CA MET A 568 19.22 36.07 -2.63
C MET A 568 19.94 35.44 -1.45
N GLY A 569 19.73 36.01 -0.28
CA GLY A 569 20.15 35.43 1.00
C GLY A 569 18.99 34.74 1.74
N PRO A 570 19.25 34.15 2.93
CA PRO A 570 18.28 33.35 3.69
C PRO A 570 16.97 34.06 3.99
N GLN A 571 17.04 35.35 4.35
CA GLN A 571 15.86 36.16 4.70
C GLN A 571 14.97 36.41 3.50
N GLU A 572 15.55 36.71 2.33
CA GLU A 572 14.80 36.92 1.11
C GLU A 572 14.21 35.62 0.59
N PHE A 573 14.98 34.52 0.66
CA PHE A 573 14.48 33.18 0.36
C PHE A 573 13.24 32.84 1.21
N THR A 574 13.35 32.98 2.54
CA THR A 574 12.24 32.71 3.44
C THR A 574 11.02 33.58 3.14
N ARG A 575 11.24 34.87 2.81
CA ARG A 575 10.16 35.81 2.46
C ARG A 575 9.47 35.40 1.14
N GLN A 576 10.24 35.02 0.13
CA GLN A 576 9.67 34.61 -1.16
C GLN A 576 8.94 33.28 -1.05
N LEU A 577 9.50 32.30 -0.34
CA LEU A 577 8.84 31.02 -0.08
C LEU A 577 7.52 31.25 0.69
N HIS A 578 7.55 32.05 1.74
CA HIS A 578 6.35 32.39 2.50
C HIS A 578 5.28 33.08 1.62
N ARG A 579 5.67 33.95 0.70
CA ARG A 579 4.73 34.58 -0.27
C ARG A 579 4.17 33.58 -1.27
N GLN A 580 4.99 32.65 -1.75
CA GLN A 580 4.56 31.57 -2.65
C GLN A 580 3.49 30.72 -1.95
N LEU A 581 3.79 30.23 -0.76
CA LEU A 581 2.90 29.36 0.03
C LEU A 581 1.65 30.13 0.55
N ALA A 582 1.72 31.45 0.69
CA ALA A 582 0.55 32.26 1.05
C ALA A 582 -0.45 32.46 -0.11
N ARG A 583 0.00 32.27 -1.36
CA ARG A 583 -0.86 32.32 -2.56
C ARG A 583 -1.49 30.98 -2.85
N ASP A 584 -0.69 29.93 -2.74
CA ASP A 584 -1.10 28.55 -2.97
C ASP A 584 -0.26 27.64 -2.05
N ARG A 585 -0.91 26.97 -1.10
CA ARG A 585 -0.25 26.17 -0.06
C ARG A 585 0.35 24.87 -0.62
N ASP A 586 -0.17 24.39 -1.73
CA ASP A 586 0.27 23.14 -2.34
C ASP A 586 1.36 23.37 -3.41
N LEU A 587 1.57 24.62 -3.83
CA LEU A 587 2.47 24.94 -4.93
C LEU A 587 3.96 24.78 -4.55
N GLY A 588 4.62 23.78 -5.11
CA GLY A 588 6.01 23.46 -4.81
C GLY A 588 6.23 22.93 -3.39
N PHE A 589 5.20 22.36 -2.79
CA PHE A 589 5.19 21.82 -1.44
C PHE A 589 4.79 20.35 -1.47
N GLU A 590 5.61 19.50 -0.89
CA GLU A 590 5.42 18.04 -0.90
C GLU A 590 5.51 17.50 0.52
N GLN A 591 4.54 16.69 0.92
CA GLN A 591 4.57 15.98 2.20
C GLN A 591 5.51 14.78 2.07
N LEU A 592 6.41 14.57 3.04
CA LEU A 592 7.35 13.45 3.03
C LEU A 592 6.87 12.26 3.89
N HIS A 593 5.82 12.47 4.67
CA HIS A 593 5.25 11.47 5.59
C HIS A 593 6.26 10.90 6.59
N VAL A 594 7.26 11.71 6.92
CA VAL A 594 8.27 11.40 7.94
C VAL A 594 7.96 12.23 9.17
N CYS A 595 7.72 11.55 10.29
CA CYS A 595 7.44 12.18 11.60
C CYS A 595 8.64 11.98 12.52
N GLY A 596 9.10 13.08 13.14
CA GLY A 596 10.02 13.06 14.28
C GLY A 596 9.27 13.42 15.57
N ARG A 597 9.97 13.39 16.71
CA ARG A 597 9.41 13.75 18.01
C ARG A 597 8.83 15.19 18.03
N THR A 598 9.50 16.13 17.37
CA THR A 598 9.13 17.56 17.40
C THR A 598 8.19 17.94 16.27
N GLY A 599 8.20 17.26 15.13
CA GLY A 599 7.38 17.65 13.98
C GLY A 599 7.56 16.75 12.77
N TYR A 600 6.92 17.16 11.69
CA TYR A 600 6.84 16.46 10.42
C TYR A 600 7.77 17.08 9.39
N LEU A 601 8.30 16.25 8.48
CA LEU A 601 9.15 16.69 7.40
C LEU A 601 8.35 16.90 6.11
N MET A 602 8.68 17.99 5.41
CA MET A 602 8.09 18.37 4.14
C MET A 602 9.20 18.84 3.21
N LYS A 603 9.00 18.70 1.90
CA LYS A 603 9.89 19.24 0.87
C LYS A 603 9.28 20.51 0.31
N ALA A 604 10.05 21.56 0.19
CA ALA A 604 9.59 22.81 -0.39
C ALA A 604 10.53 23.28 -1.49
N THR A 605 9.95 23.69 -2.62
CA THR A 605 10.65 24.29 -3.75
C THR A 605 10.21 25.71 -3.97
N LEU A 606 11.14 26.65 -3.89
CA LEU A 606 10.91 28.02 -4.35
C LEU A 606 10.96 28.04 -5.86
N LEU A 607 9.80 28.07 -6.52
CA LEU A 607 9.66 27.89 -7.97
C LEU A 607 10.36 28.97 -8.80
N SER A 608 10.44 30.18 -8.30
CA SER A 608 11.08 31.31 -9.00
C SER A 608 12.57 31.10 -9.30
N HIS A 609 13.26 30.32 -8.47
CA HIS A 609 14.70 30.11 -8.55
C HIS A 609 15.11 28.64 -8.39
N GLY A 610 14.15 27.70 -8.26
CA GLY A 610 14.41 26.27 -8.16
C GLY A 610 15.11 25.81 -6.88
N TYR A 611 15.16 26.63 -5.83
CA TYR A 611 15.72 26.20 -4.55
C TYR A 611 14.81 25.19 -3.87
N THR A 612 15.33 24.01 -3.62
CA THR A 612 14.58 22.91 -2.99
C THR A 612 15.21 22.50 -1.67
N VAL A 613 14.43 22.56 -0.59
CA VAL A 613 14.87 22.42 0.80
C VAL A 613 13.94 21.51 1.60
N ILE A 614 14.36 21.13 2.83
CA ILE A 614 13.54 20.47 3.83
C ILE A 614 12.87 21.49 4.74
N ILE A 615 11.62 21.24 5.10
CA ILE A 615 10.91 21.97 6.14
C ILE A 615 10.55 20.99 7.25
N LYS A 616 10.93 21.30 8.50
CA LYS A 616 10.43 20.63 9.70
C LYS A 616 9.30 21.49 10.26
N ALA A 617 8.06 20.98 10.22
CA ALA A 617 6.86 21.67 10.65
C ALA A 617 6.34 21.09 11.96
N THR A 618 5.74 21.95 12.81
CA THR A 618 5.29 21.53 14.13
C THR A 618 3.96 22.17 14.53
N THR A 619 3.26 21.51 15.46
CA THR A 619 2.02 22.03 16.06
C THR A 619 2.31 23.13 17.07
N VAL A 620 1.24 23.81 17.55
CA VAL A 620 1.36 24.89 18.52
C VAL A 620 1.96 24.42 19.84
N GLU A 621 1.65 23.21 20.28
CA GLU A 621 2.13 22.62 21.54
C GLU A 621 3.65 22.39 21.53
N LYS A 622 4.18 21.98 20.39
CA LYS A 622 5.59 21.62 20.22
C LYS A 622 6.48 22.78 19.74
N GLN A 623 5.94 23.99 19.53
CA GLN A 623 6.69 25.13 19.02
C GLN A 623 7.93 25.49 19.88
N ARG A 624 7.84 25.30 21.21
CA ARG A 624 8.96 25.56 22.12
C ARG A 624 10.13 24.60 21.85
N LEU A 625 9.85 23.33 21.57
CA LEU A 625 10.87 22.33 21.24
C LEU A 625 11.55 22.67 19.90
N LEU A 626 10.78 23.01 18.87
CA LEU A 626 11.32 23.44 17.59
C LEU A 626 12.21 24.70 17.76
N GLN A 627 11.78 25.65 18.59
CA GLN A 627 12.57 26.87 18.84
C GLN A 627 13.88 26.55 19.55
N ALA A 628 13.90 25.63 20.51
CA ALA A 628 15.11 25.16 21.16
C ALA A 628 16.09 24.53 20.16
N GLU A 629 15.59 23.73 19.24
CA GLU A 629 16.39 23.14 18.16
C GLU A 629 16.99 24.24 17.25
N VAL A 630 16.19 25.23 16.84
CA VAL A 630 16.67 26.40 16.06
C VAL A 630 17.79 27.14 16.80
N ASP A 631 17.64 27.32 18.10
CA ASP A 631 18.67 28.01 18.92
C ASP A 631 19.95 27.17 19.01
N ASN A 632 19.86 25.84 19.00
CA ASN A 632 21.03 24.95 18.90
C ASN A 632 21.73 25.11 17.55
N TYR A 633 20.97 25.16 16.43
CA TYR A 633 21.57 25.44 15.10
C TYR A 633 22.28 26.79 15.08
N ARG A 634 21.69 27.86 15.66
CA ARG A 634 22.33 29.18 15.73
C ARG A 634 23.64 29.16 16.51
N ARG A 635 23.68 28.46 17.64
CA ARG A 635 24.90 28.34 18.48
C ARG A 635 25.98 27.52 17.78
N LEU A 636 25.61 26.61 16.89
CA LEU A 636 26.53 25.76 16.12
C LEU A 636 26.69 26.27 14.66
N GLN A 637 26.57 27.56 14.43
CA GLN A 637 26.63 28.16 13.09
C GLN A 637 27.91 27.77 12.32
N SER A 638 29.07 27.62 12.99
CA SER A 638 30.32 27.22 12.37
C SER A 638 30.34 25.79 11.80
N LEU A 639 29.46 24.93 12.26
CA LEU A 639 29.35 23.55 11.82
C LEU A 639 28.29 23.33 10.71
N GLN A 640 27.44 24.35 10.44
CA GLN A 640 26.39 24.25 9.45
C GLN A 640 26.98 24.07 8.05
N GLY A 641 26.38 23.14 7.31
CA GLY A 641 26.84 22.76 5.97
C GLY A 641 28.12 21.91 5.95
N GLN A 642 28.53 21.44 7.11
CA GLN A 642 29.67 20.52 7.29
C GLN A 642 29.23 19.26 8.06
N GLN A 643 29.07 19.37 9.39
CA GLN A 643 28.65 18.27 10.26
C GLN A 643 27.16 18.30 10.62
N ILE A 644 26.48 19.42 10.39
CA ILE A 644 25.04 19.59 10.62
C ILE A 644 24.41 20.30 9.43
N PRO A 645 23.09 20.15 9.18
CA PRO A 645 22.37 20.88 8.15
C PRO A 645 22.53 22.39 8.26
N VAL A 646 22.33 23.08 7.15
CA VAL A 646 22.21 24.55 7.14
C VAL A 646 20.77 24.91 7.54
N CYS A 647 20.60 25.69 8.61
CA CYS A 647 19.32 26.21 9.05
C CYS A 647 19.11 27.64 8.52
N LEU A 648 18.15 27.81 7.60
CA LEU A 648 17.80 29.11 7.02
C LEU A 648 16.89 29.96 7.90
N GLY A 649 16.40 29.41 9.02
CA GLY A 649 15.52 30.08 9.95
C GLY A 649 14.13 29.46 10.05
N THR A 650 13.17 30.21 10.60
CA THR A 650 11.80 29.76 10.80
C THR A 650 10.81 30.79 10.27
N PHE A 651 9.62 30.32 9.94
CA PHE A 651 8.46 31.18 9.65
C PHE A 651 7.18 30.57 10.20
N THR A 652 6.15 31.42 10.35
CA THR A 652 4.79 31.01 10.64
C THR A 652 4.00 31.11 9.35
N PRO A 653 3.42 30.03 8.81
CA PRO A 653 2.62 30.11 7.59
C PRO A 653 1.39 31.01 7.81
N ARG A 654 0.91 31.67 6.75
CA ARG A 654 -0.25 32.56 6.83
C ARG A 654 -1.53 31.83 7.22
N VAL A 655 -1.69 30.60 6.65
CA VAL A 655 -2.71 29.65 7.01
C VAL A 655 -1.96 28.38 7.40
N ALA A 656 -2.31 27.80 8.53
CA ALA A 656 -1.67 26.58 9.03
C ALA A 656 -1.92 25.39 8.07
N TYR A 657 -1.04 24.39 8.12
CA TYR A 657 -1.06 23.24 7.25
C TYR A 657 -1.64 22.04 7.97
N TRP A 658 -2.57 21.34 7.33
CA TRP A 658 -3.05 20.05 7.79
C TRP A 658 -2.04 18.97 7.44
N TYR A 659 -1.70 18.16 8.44
CA TYR A 659 -0.81 17.00 8.24
C TYR A 659 -1.13 15.92 9.27
N HIS A 660 -1.52 14.72 8.80
CA HIS A 660 -1.94 13.61 9.67
C HIS A 660 -2.93 14.00 10.78
N GLY A 661 -3.95 14.78 10.43
CA GLY A 661 -4.96 15.26 11.39
C GLY A 661 -4.48 16.31 12.39
N GLU A 662 -3.22 16.75 12.30
CA GLU A 662 -2.63 17.81 13.13
C GLU A 662 -2.41 19.08 12.33
N LEU A 663 -2.49 20.23 13.00
CA LEU A 663 -2.36 21.56 12.38
C LEU A 663 -0.96 22.11 12.61
N MET A 664 -0.16 22.22 11.53
CA MET A 664 1.20 22.74 11.55
C MET A 664 1.20 24.27 11.56
N THR A 665 1.69 24.86 12.63
CA THR A 665 1.64 26.30 12.87
C THR A 665 3.00 26.99 12.84
N LYS A 666 4.11 26.23 12.89
CA LYS A 666 5.48 26.74 12.84
C LYS A 666 6.35 25.87 11.97
N MET A 667 7.21 26.48 11.17
CA MET A 667 8.06 25.81 10.19
C MET A 667 9.52 26.24 10.33
N MET A 668 10.46 25.30 10.34
CA MET A 668 11.90 25.49 10.29
C MET A 668 12.43 25.03 8.95
N ILE A 669 13.29 25.81 8.31
CA ILE A 669 13.84 25.51 7.00
C ILE A 669 15.26 24.99 7.13
N LEU A 670 15.51 23.80 6.56
CA LEU A 670 16.82 23.13 6.61
C LEU A 670 17.29 22.76 5.20
N SER A 671 18.63 22.71 4.98
CA SER A 671 19.16 22.06 3.79
C SER A 671 18.86 20.56 3.84
N TRP A 672 18.62 19.96 2.68
CA TRP A 672 18.76 18.52 2.54
C TRP A 672 20.24 18.15 2.69
N SER A 673 20.56 17.09 3.41
CA SER A 673 21.92 16.81 3.84
C SER A 673 22.34 15.35 3.65
N GLY A 674 21.66 14.63 2.76
CA GLY A 674 22.01 13.28 2.39
C GLY A 674 20.98 12.21 2.77
N THR A 675 21.32 10.96 2.52
CA THR A 675 20.48 9.78 2.77
C THR A 675 20.72 9.25 4.18
N ARG A 676 19.69 8.76 4.86
CA ARG A 676 19.79 8.18 6.20
C ARG A 676 20.62 6.92 6.19
N LEU A 677 21.62 6.85 7.09
CA LEU A 677 22.53 5.72 7.18
C LEU A 677 21.87 4.42 7.61
N GLN A 678 20.76 4.46 8.34
CA GLN A 678 20.00 3.26 8.68
C GLN A 678 19.56 2.43 7.47
N HIS A 679 19.48 3.03 6.26
CA HIS A 679 19.12 2.36 5.01
C HIS A 679 20.30 2.01 4.11
N VAL A 680 21.50 2.47 4.48
CA VAL A 680 22.72 2.33 3.67
C VAL A 680 23.74 1.40 4.34
N ILE A 681 23.70 1.35 5.68
CA ILE A 681 24.64 0.55 6.47
C ILE A 681 24.37 -0.95 6.31
N ASN A 682 25.44 -1.69 6.08
CA ASN A 682 25.44 -3.15 5.99
C ASN A 682 26.73 -3.68 6.67
N ASP A 683 26.90 -5.00 6.74
CA ASP A 683 28.04 -5.61 7.41
C ASP A 683 29.39 -5.20 6.79
N GLU A 684 29.43 -4.97 5.47
CA GLU A 684 30.65 -4.62 4.74
C GLU A 684 31.12 -3.18 5.02
N ASN A 685 30.19 -2.23 5.17
CA ASN A 685 30.51 -0.81 5.34
C ASN A 685 30.34 -0.30 6.78
N SER A 686 29.86 -1.14 7.68
CA SER A 686 29.56 -0.79 9.08
C SER A 686 30.75 -0.17 9.79
N SER A 687 31.95 -0.77 9.70
CA SER A 687 33.17 -0.28 10.34
C SER A 687 33.54 1.13 9.89
N PHE A 688 33.41 1.42 8.60
CA PHE A 688 33.64 2.76 8.02
C PHE A 688 32.69 3.79 8.61
N PHE A 689 31.37 3.50 8.60
CA PHE A 689 30.38 4.45 9.09
C PHE A 689 30.42 4.65 10.60
N HIS A 690 30.83 3.64 11.39
CA HIS A 690 31.12 3.83 12.82
C HIS A 690 32.23 4.83 13.05
N GLN A 691 33.34 4.75 12.29
CA GLN A 691 34.44 5.70 12.38
C GLN A 691 33.99 7.12 11.99
N GLU A 692 33.24 7.27 10.90
CA GLU A 692 32.75 8.59 10.47
C GLU A 692 31.75 9.20 11.46
N ARG A 693 30.90 8.39 12.10
CA ARG A 693 30.02 8.82 13.19
C ARG A 693 30.81 9.34 14.37
N ASP A 694 31.82 8.57 14.81
CA ASP A 694 32.64 8.95 15.96
C ASP A 694 33.42 10.24 15.70
N LYS A 695 33.93 10.44 14.47
CA LYS A 695 34.58 11.71 14.05
C LYS A 695 33.56 12.87 14.12
N ALA A 696 32.35 12.71 13.56
CA ALA A 696 31.35 13.77 13.57
C ALA A 696 30.91 14.14 14.99
N LEU A 697 30.69 13.13 15.86
CA LEU A 697 30.34 13.35 17.27
C LEU A 697 31.50 13.99 18.07
N ALA A 698 32.77 13.65 17.76
CA ALA A 698 33.92 14.29 18.36
C ALA A 698 34.01 15.78 17.99
N VAL A 699 33.67 16.15 16.73
CA VAL A 699 33.62 17.55 16.32
C VAL A 699 32.52 18.30 17.09
N LEU A 700 31.30 17.73 17.22
CA LEU A 700 30.24 18.33 18.06
C LEU A 700 30.71 18.54 19.50
N ARG A 701 31.37 17.52 20.09
CA ARG A 701 31.88 17.59 21.45
C ARG A 701 32.95 18.68 21.60
N SER A 702 33.82 18.88 20.60
CA SER A 702 34.84 19.96 20.62
C SER A 702 34.18 21.35 20.63
N HIS A 703 32.97 21.49 20.09
CA HIS A 703 32.15 22.70 20.13
C HIS A 703 31.26 22.78 21.39
N GLY A 704 31.49 21.90 22.36
CA GLY A 704 30.80 21.90 23.64
C GLY A 704 29.42 21.27 23.64
N VAL A 705 29.14 20.41 22.70
CA VAL A 705 27.83 19.74 22.55
C VAL A 705 28.00 18.22 22.58
N VAL A 706 27.11 17.58 23.32
CA VAL A 706 26.89 16.12 23.28
C VAL A 706 25.50 15.87 22.75
N HIS A 707 25.41 15.12 21.67
CA HIS A 707 24.13 14.70 21.09
C HIS A 707 23.50 13.61 21.96
N GLY A 708 22.22 13.74 22.29
CA GLY A 708 21.52 12.81 23.18
C GLY A 708 21.05 11.53 22.50
N ASP A 709 20.84 11.57 21.17
CA ASP A 709 20.37 10.45 20.36
C ASP A 709 21.30 10.21 19.17
N THR A 710 22.21 9.26 19.30
CA THR A 710 23.23 8.93 18.29
C THR A 710 22.89 7.74 17.40
N GLU A 711 21.62 7.42 17.27
CA GLU A 711 21.10 6.36 16.41
C GLU A 711 21.30 6.66 14.92
N TRP A 712 21.39 5.62 14.11
CA TRP A 712 21.63 5.74 12.67
C TRP A 712 20.55 6.54 11.92
N ARG A 713 19.32 6.60 12.45
CA ARG A 713 18.25 7.44 11.90
C ARG A 713 18.55 8.94 11.93
N ASN A 714 19.45 9.38 12.83
CA ASN A 714 19.89 10.77 12.98
C ASN A 714 21.23 11.06 12.30
N MET A 715 21.73 10.11 11.48
CA MET A 715 22.97 10.20 10.73
C MET A 715 22.66 10.13 9.24
N LEU A 716 23.07 11.15 8.49
CA LEU A 716 22.92 11.22 7.04
C LEU A 716 24.28 11.10 6.37
N TRP A 717 24.30 10.49 5.19
CA TRP A 717 25.48 10.48 4.33
C TRP A 717 25.27 11.39 3.13
N ASP A 718 26.04 12.46 3.06
CA ASP A 718 26.04 13.38 1.93
C ASP A 718 27.03 12.91 0.86
N ASN A 719 26.54 12.17 -0.15
CA ASN A 719 27.34 11.63 -1.24
C ASN A 719 28.18 12.70 -1.98
N PRO A 720 27.64 13.91 -2.32
CA PRO A 720 28.41 14.92 -3.02
C PRO A 720 29.66 15.40 -2.26
N SER A 721 29.62 15.45 -0.93
CA SER A 721 30.75 15.89 -0.10
C SER A 721 31.52 14.74 0.54
N GLY A 722 31.00 13.50 0.53
CA GLY A 722 31.58 12.34 1.20
C GLY A 722 31.65 12.52 2.71
N ARG A 723 30.63 13.13 3.34
CA ARG A 723 30.62 13.44 4.79
C ARG A 723 29.40 12.93 5.48
N LEU A 724 29.57 12.57 6.73
CA LEU A 724 28.48 12.27 7.65
C LEU A 724 27.94 13.58 8.25
N VAL A 725 26.62 13.76 8.20
CA VAL A 725 25.88 14.91 8.73
C VAL A 725 24.96 14.43 9.84
N VAL A 726 25.05 15.07 11.00
CA VAL A 726 24.22 14.78 12.18
C VAL A 726 22.99 15.68 12.17
N ILE A 727 21.81 15.11 12.33
CA ILE A 727 20.52 15.82 12.36
C ILE A 727 19.85 15.69 13.73
N ASP A 728 18.71 16.38 13.88
CA ASP A 728 17.84 16.32 15.06
C ASP A 728 18.50 16.82 16.34
N LEU A 729 18.90 18.10 16.32
CA LEU A 729 19.56 18.75 17.44
C LEU A 729 18.63 19.18 18.58
N GLU A 730 17.46 18.56 18.71
CA GLU A 730 16.50 18.86 19.78
C GLU A 730 16.94 18.31 21.15
N ASP A 731 17.64 17.15 21.16
CA ASP A 731 18.18 16.55 22.37
C ASP A 731 19.71 16.69 22.41
N VAL A 732 20.17 17.89 22.70
CA VAL A 732 21.60 18.14 22.88
C VAL A 732 21.91 18.63 24.29
N LYS A 733 23.01 18.16 24.88
CA LYS A 733 23.51 18.61 26.17
C LYS A 733 24.72 19.52 25.97
N TRP A 734 24.61 20.77 26.46
CA TRP A 734 25.71 21.72 26.42
C TRP A 734 26.67 21.45 27.56
N LEU A 735 27.97 21.24 27.25
CA LEU A 735 29.01 21.07 28.24
C LEU A 735 29.26 22.42 28.93
N LYS A 736 29.25 22.43 30.25
CA LYS A 736 29.64 23.59 31.03
C LYS A 736 31.13 23.81 30.80
N ARG A 737 31.52 24.96 30.22
CA ARG A 737 32.92 25.35 30.17
C ARG A 737 33.42 25.49 31.61
N PRO A 738 34.61 24.94 32.01
CA PRO A 738 35.23 25.26 33.28
C PRO A 738 35.37 26.79 33.34
N ARG A 739 35.00 27.41 34.46
CA ARG A 739 35.26 28.83 34.65
C ARG A 739 36.74 29.05 34.44
N PRO A 740 37.22 30.04 33.65
CA PRO A 740 38.60 30.37 33.56
C PRO A 740 39.13 30.57 35.01
N LEU A 741 40.22 29.91 35.35
CA LEU A 741 40.88 30.18 36.62
C LEU A 741 41.16 31.69 36.67
N GLN A 742 40.58 32.40 37.65
CA GLN A 742 40.91 33.80 37.83
C GLN A 742 42.41 33.87 37.99
N PRO A 743 43.14 34.82 37.32
CA PRO A 743 44.55 35.00 37.52
C PRO A 743 44.77 35.27 39.01
N THR A 744 45.46 34.37 39.67
CA THR A 744 45.88 34.54 41.06
C THR A 744 46.78 35.78 41.09
N SER A 745 46.31 36.85 41.68
CA SER A 745 47.13 38.07 41.94
C SER A 745 48.38 37.64 42.63
N ALA A 746 49.56 38.02 42.08
CA ALA A 746 50.88 37.68 42.56
C ALA A 746 51.23 38.28 43.96
N ASN A 747 50.23 38.87 44.65
CA ASN A 747 50.43 39.60 45.90
C ASN A 747 49.59 39.07 47.09
N LYS A 748 49.60 37.76 47.35
CA LYS A 748 49.32 37.24 48.70
C LYS A 748 50.38 36.33 49.15
N ARG A 749 51.37 36.93 49.85
CA ARG A 749 52.36 36.23 50.71
C ARG A 749 51.61 35.62 51.90
N GLY A 750 51.84 34.33 52.13
CA GLY A 750 51.89 33.66 53.40
C GLY A 750 50.66 33.68 54.29
N GLY A 751 49.80 32.70 54.11
CA GLY A 751 48.83 32.25 55.12
C GLY A 751 48.89 30.73 55.18
N GLN A 752 49.33 30.19 56.31
CA GLN A 752 49.34 28.75 56.59
C GLN A 752 47.95 28.15 56.45
N ILE A 753 47.83 27.14 55.59
CA ILE A 753 46.58 26.36 55.43
C ILE A 753 46.72 25.19 56.45
N THR A 754 46.06 25.34 57.59
CA THR A 754 45.60 24.22 58.40
C THR A 754 44.15 23.92 58.01
N GLY A 755 43.92 22.87 57.22
CA GLY A 755 42.61 22.39 56.88
C GLY A 755 42.63 20.87 56.71
N PRO A 756 41.59 20.14 57.12
CA PRO A 756 41.63 18.72 57.32
C PRO A 756 41.64 17.94 56.01
N ARG A 757 42.62 17.07 55.90
CA ARG A 757 42.61 15.94 54.95
C ARG A 757 41.40 15.05 55.20
N LYS A 758 40.47 14.97 54.25
CA LYS A 758 39.66 13.76 54.00
C LYS A 758 39.01 13.86 52.63
N ASN A 759 39.15 12.70 51.88
CA ASN A 759 38.51 12.33 50.62
C ASN A 759 39.22 12.74 49.29
N LYS A 760 40.45 12.22 49.12
CA LYS A 760 40.96 11.84 47.82
C LYS A 760 41.05 10.32 47.76
N GLN A 761 39.94 9.67 47.43
CA GLN A 761 39.94 8.26 46.99
C GLN A 761 38.54 7.91 46.51
N LYS A 762 38.19 8.36 45.29
CA LYS A 762 37.04 7.78 44.52
C LYS A 762 36.99 8.28 43.08
N TRP A 763 38.12 8.54 42.44
CA TRP A 763 38.15 8.88 41.00
C TRP A 763 39.34 8.30 40.25
N LEU A 764 39.73 7.05 40.57
CA LEU A 764 40.72 6.31 39.77
C LEU A 764 40.43 4.81 39.90
N SER A 765 39.31 4.38 39.28
CA SER A 765 39.13 2.97 38.91
C SER A 765 37.94 2.84 37.98
N SER A 766 38.09 3.21 36.75
CA SER A 766 37.47 2.57 35.58
C SER A 766 38.02 3.22 34.30
N SER A 767 39.25 2.85 34.02
CA SER A 767 39.87 3.00 32.70
C SER A 767 41.03 2.03 32.64
N ALA A 768 40.77 0.78 32.42
CA ALA A 768 41.64 -0.22 31.85
C ALA A 768 40.93 -1.54 31.67
N VAL A 769 40.29 -1.75 30.54
CA VAL A 769 40.33 -3.04 29.88
C VAL A 769 40.66 -2.74 28.41
N VAL A 770 41.94 -3.01 28.16
CA VAL A 770 42.56 -3.05 26.85
C VAL A 770 42.42 -4.47 26.34
N CYS A 771 42.09 -4.58 25.05
CA CYS A 771 42.53 -5.56 24.06
C CYS A 771 42.80 -7.02 24.48
N THR A 772 42.05 -7.93 23.97
CA THR A 772 42.48 -8.91 22.93
C THR A 772 41.33 -9.28 22.04
#